data_cdf3b7718b3990148d31ffd0e71ec399
#
_entry.id   cdf3b7718b3990148d31ffd0e71ec399
#
_cell.length_a   1.000
_cell.length_b   1.000
_cell.length_c   1.000
_cell.angle_alpha   90.00
_cell.angle_beta   90.00
_cell.angle_gamma   90.00
#
_symmetry.space_group_name_H-M   'P 1'
#
loop_
_entity.id
_entity.type
_entity.pdbx_description
1 polymer ?
#
loop_
_entity_poly.entity_id
_entity_poly.type
_entity_poly.pdbx_seq_one_letter_code
_entity_poly.pdbx_strand_id
1 'polypeptide(L)'
;MSGSYRYVPNMDFFNNLNITTMSYLRFDKTLMTNLEETLPREILRTNRSGAYHCTTIVDCNTRKYHGLLVIPIPELDDENHVLLSSLDATVIQHGAEFNLGLHKYQGDNFAPRGHKYIREYECEKVPTTWYRVGGVILKKETVFEHYENRILIRYTLVDAHSATTLRFRPFLAFRSVRQYTHENPTASREYQEVDNGIKTCMYAGYPDLYMQFNKKNEFVFQPDWYRGMEYPKEQERGYDFNEDLYVPGYFEMEIKKGESIVFAAGVKEVKTRGLKKTFEDEMEERTPRDNFKHCLVNAAHQFTNRSEGEAYILAGYPWFKCRARDMFISLPGLTLAIDEKAKYEEMMTTASKAIRHFINDEPSNLKVYEMEHPDVLLWAVWCIQQYAKMVSKEECREKYGALVEEIMEYLRRENHPNLFLHSNGLLYTNGHDRAVTWMNSTANGRPVIPRTGYVVEINALWYNALCFAAELLGENTLTDALKDIADKTAVSFVDTFLNEHGYLLDYVDGHMMDWSVRPNMIFAAALDYSPLNTRQKKGVVDICTKELLTPKGLRSLSPKSGGYNPNYVGPQTQRDYAYHQGTAWPWLAGFYFEAYLKIYKMSALGFIERHLIGFEDEMTSHCIGSIPEVFDGNPPFKGRGAVSFAMNVAEIQRTLYLLSKYNY
;
A
#
# COMPACT_ATOMS: atom_id res chain seq x y z
N MET A 1 44.27 29.22 12.81
CA MET A 1 43.27 28.56 13.68
C MET A 1 41.99 28.45 12.91
N SER A 2 41.80 27.32 12.23
CA SER A 2 40.64 27.02 11.39
C SER A 2 39.70 26.13 12.20
N GLY A 3 38.63 26.70 12.71
CA GLY A 3 37.56 25.97 13.37
C GLY A 3 36.65 25.31 12.31
N SER A 4 36.77 24.02 12.15
CA SER A 4 35.86 23.23 11.37
C SER A 4 34.53 23.07 12.13
N TYR A 5 33.51 23.79 11.71
CA TYR A 5 32.14 23.49 12.11
C TYR A 5 31.69 22.17 11.45
N ARG A 6 31.68 21.09 12.23
CA ARG A 6 30.99 19.85 11.84
C ARG A 6 29.50 20.09 12.01
N TYR A 7 28.77 20.22 10.89
CA TYR A 7 27.32 20.11 10.88
C TYR A 7 26.94 18.64 11.10
N VAL A 8 26.43 18.33 12.28
CA VAL A 8 25.78 17.05 12.59
C VAL A 8 24.29 17.29 12.31
N PRO A 9 23.69 16.61 11.33
CA PRO A 9 22.26 16.69 11.17
C PRO A 9 21.60 16.06 12.40
N ASN A 10 20.88 16.88 13.15
CA ASN A 10 20.27 16.49 14.41
C ASN A 10 18.99 15.68 14.16
N MET A 11 19.12 14.39 13.84
CA MET A 11 18.04 13.43 14.00
C MET A 11 17.71 13.16 15.49
N ASP A 12 18.55 13.64 16.41
CA ASP A 12 18.40 13.48 17.86
C ASP A 12 17.81 14.72 18.58
N PHE A 13 17.27 15.69 17.86
CA PHE A 13 16.76 16.90 18.53
C PHE A 13 15.54 16.64 19.43
N PHE A 14 14.89 15.49 19.30
CA PHE A 14 13.74 15.10 20.12
C PHE A 14 14.07 14.17 21.31
N ASN A 15 15.29 13.67 21.44
CA ASN A 15 15.65 12.69 22.47
C ASN A 15 16.15 13.28 23.81
N ASN A 16 16.22 14.59 23.99
CA ASN A 16 16.81 15.20 25.20
C ASN A 16 15.87 16.09 26.03
N LEU A 17 14.55 15.91 25.89
CA LEU A 17 13.63 16.44 26.89
C LEU A 17 12.99 15.26 27.62
N ASN A 18 13.18 15.12 28.92
CA ASN A 18 12.43 14.27 29.83
C ASN A 18 10.96 14.74 29.89
N ILE A 19 10.27 14.65 28.76
CA ILE A 19 8.82 14.74 28.64
C ILE A 19 8.35 13.29 28.55
N THR A 20 7.41 12.90 29.38
CA THR A 20 6.62 11.66 29.18
C THR A 20 6.40 11.50 27.68
N THR A 21 7.03 10.49 27.08
CA THR A 21 7.06 10.27 25.62
C THR A 21 5.64 10.16 25.13
N MET A 22 5.13 11.25 24.52
CA MET A 22 3.86 11.16 23.79
C MET A 22 4.05 10.23 22.61
N SER A 23 3.15 9.28 22.39
CA SER A 23 3.15 8.42 21.21
C SER A 23 3.18 9.27 19.94
N TYR A 24 4.04 8.91 18.97
CA TYR A 24 4.22 9.61 17.71
C TYR A 24 2.92 9.71 16.90
N LEU A 25 2.10 8.64 16.89
CA LEU A 25 0.79 8.59 16.28
C LEU A 25 -0.30 8.66 17.36
N ARG A 26 -0.63 9.88 17.79
CA ARG A 26 -1.60 10.13 18.85
C ARG A 26 -2.59 11.22 18.47
N PHE A 27 -3.85 10.98 18.74
CA PHE A 27 -4.97 11.88 18.47
C PHE A 27 -5.77 12.12 19.74
N ASP A 28 -5.94 13.37 20.10
CA ASP A 28 -6.61 13.78 21.32
C ASP A 28 -8.14 13.78 21.18
N LYS A 29 -8.82 14.03 22.27
CA LYS A 29 -10.29 14.09 22.31
C LYS A 29 -10.87 15.10 21.32
N THR A 30 -10.22 16.23 21.11
CA THR A 30 -10.73 17.30 20.25
C THR A 30 -10.86 16.82 18.82
N LEU A 31 -9.82 16.15 18.32
CA LEU A 31 -9.86 15.53 17.01
C LEU A 31 -10.82 14.35 16.96
N MET A 32 -10.75 13.44 17.95
CA MET A 32 -11.51 12.18 17.94
C MET A 32 -13.03 12.38 17.99
N THR A 33 -13.51 13.49 18.51
CA THR A 33 -14.94 13.82 18.54
C THR A 33 -15.44 14.55 17.29
N ASN A 34 -14.53 14.96 16.39
CA ASN A 34 -14.86 15.60 15.14
C ASN A 34 -14.89 14.60 13.99
N LEU A 35 -16.07 14.28 13.47
CA LEU A 35 -16.23 13.29 12.40
C LEU A 35 -15.66 13.76 11.04
N GLU A 36 -15.64 15.06 10.74
CA GLU A 36 -15.04 15.59 9.53
C GLU A 36 -13.53 15.31 9.49
N GLU A 37 -12.89 15.30 10.65
CA GLU A 37 -11.46 15.00 10.80
C GLU A 37 -11.17 13.50 10.90
N THR A 38 -12.03 12.73 11.54
CA THR A 38 -11.75 11.30 11.84
C THR A 38 -12.18 10.34 10.74
N LEU A 39 -13.28 10.60 10.03
CA LEU A 39 -13.75 9.72 8.96
C LEU A 39 -12.81 9.61 7.75
N PRO A 40 -12.03 10.66 7.39
CA PRO A 40 -10.99 10.51 6.37
C PRO A 40 -9.77 9.70 6.80
N ARG A 41 -9.55 9.52 8.11
CA ARG A 41 -8.39 8.82 8.67
C ARG A 41 -8.67 7.35 8.81
N GLU A 42 -8.01 6.54 8.00
CA GLU A 42 -8.20 5.10 7.92
C GLU A 42 -7.03 4.35 8.58
N ILE A 43 -7.29 3.16 9.06
CA ILE A 43 -6.26 2.24 9.55
C ILE A 43 -6.27 0.97 8.73
N LEU A 44 -5.11 0.36 8.57
CA LEU A 44 -4.94 -0.92 7.91
C LEU A 44 -4.08 -1.84 8.79
N ARG A 45 -4.53 -3.08 8.97
CA ARG A 45 -3.77 -4.17 9.58
C ARG A 45 -3.95 -5.42 8.74
N THR A 46 -2.85 -6.13 8.48
CA THR A 46 -2.87 -7.33 7.67
C THR A 46 -2.30 -8.52 8.43
N ASN A 47 -2.69 -9.73 8.05
CA ASN A 47 -2.10 -10.95 8.57
C ASN A 47 -0.87 -11.43 7.76
N ARG A 48 -0.44 -10.69 6.74
CA ARG A 48 0.63 -11.05 5.80
C ARG A 48 0.34 -12.32 4.97
N SER A 49 -0.95 -12.68 4.84
CA SER A 49 -1.45 -13.80 4.03
C SER A 49 -2.74 -13.43 3.27
N GLY A 50 -2.89 -12.14 2.94
CA GLY A 50 -3.99 -11.62 2.13
C GLY A 50 -5.22 -11.15 2.93
N ALA A 51 -5.40 -11.57 4.18
CA ALA A 51 -6.46 -11.06 5.03
C ALA A 51 -6.09 -9.70 5.66
N TYR A 52 -7.12 -8.89 5.93
CA TYR A 52 -6.91 -7.58 6.51
C TYR A 52 -8.08 -7.12 7.39
N HIS A 53 -7.78 -6.15 8.24
CA HIS A 53 -8.70 -5.26 8.95
C HIS A 53 -8.47 -3.84 8.46
N CYS A 54 -9.52 -3.19 7.97
CA CYS A 54 -9.49 -1.80 7.55
C CYS A 54 -10.76 -1.09 7.99
N THR A 55 -10.63 0.07 8.61
CA THR A 55 -11.72 0.94 9.05
C THR A 55 -11.19 2.36 9.29
N THR A 56 -11.98 3.25 9.86
CA THR A 56 -11.51 4.56 10.31
C THR A 56 -11.01 4.52 11.76
N ILE A 57 -10.29 5.54 12.21
CA ILE A 57 -9.78 5.63 13.59
C ILE A 57 -10.90 5.72 14.66
N VAL A 58 -12.15 5.93 14.25
CA VAL A 58 -13.36 5.91 15.12
C VAL A 58 -14.21 4.65 14.91
N ASP A 59 -13.67 3.63 14.23
CA ASP A 59 -14.36 2.37 13.91
C ASP A 59 -15.68 2.53 13.11
N CYS A 60 -15.82 3.61 12.34
CA CYS A 60 -16.92 3.81 11.41
C CYS A 60 -16.51 3.40 10.00
N ASN A 61 -17.15 2.38 9.45
CA ASN A 61 -16.86 1.94 8.09
C ASN A 61 -17.37 2.96 7.06
N THR A 62 -16.49 3.41 6.16
CA THR A 62 -16.81 4.39 5.12
C THR A 62 -16.69 3.85 3.70
N ARG A 63 -16.22 2.59 3.57
CA ARG A 63 -16.04 1.88 2.30
C ARG A 63 -16.64 0.48 2.38
N LYS A 64 -17.10 -0.06 1.25
CA LYS A 64 -17.49 -1.48 1.15
C LYS A 64 -16.33 -2.45 1.43
N TYR A 65 -15.11 -1.98 1.28
CA TYR A 65 -13.88 -2.73 1.58
C TYR A 65 -13.51 -2.74 3.07
N HIS A 66 -14.16 -1.91 3.88
CA HIS A 66 -13.93 -1.90 5.33
C HIS A 66 -14.55 -3.12 6.00
N GLY A 67 -13.86 -3.61 7.00
CA GLY A 67 -14.31 -4.72 7.82
C GLY A 67 -13.32 -5.02 8.94
N LEU A 68 -13.85 -5.62 10.00
CA LEU A 68 -13.05 -6.10 11.12
C LEU A 68 -12.31 -7.39 10.78
N LEU A 69 -12.96 -8.29 10.02
CA LEU A 69 -12.34 -9.51 9.49
C LEU A 69 -12.69 -9.64 8.00
N VAL A 70 -11.72 -9.38 7.15
CA VAL A 70 -11.80 -9.48 5.70
C VAL A 70 -10.74 -10.48 5.22
N ILE A 71 -11.16 -11.56 4.59
CA ILE A 71 -10.30 -12.69 4.26
C ILE A 71 -10.43 -13.12 2.79
N PRO A 72 -9.36 -13.64 2.16
CA PRO A 72 -9.49 -14.37 0.91
C PRO A 72 -10.21 -15.70 1.14
N ILE A 73 -11.08 -16.08 0.21
CA ILE A 73 -11.78 -17.37 0.20
C ILE A 73 -11.63 -17.98 -1.20
N PRO A 74 -10.49 -18.61 -1.51
CA PRO A 74 -10.20 -19.13 -2.86
C PRO A 74 -11.23 -20.15 -3.38
N GLU A 75 -11.94 -20.80 -2.47
CA GLU A 75 -13.00 -21.76 -2.81
C GLU A 75 -14.24 -21.09 -3.43
N LEU A 76 -14.44 -19.78 -3.20
CA LEU A 76 -15.54 -19.01 -3.77
C LEU A 76 -15.13 -18.25 -5.02
N ASP A 77 -14.06 -17.47 -4.92
CA ASP A 77 -13.52 -16.65 -6.01
C ASP A 77 -12.12 -16.11 -5.64
N ASP A 78 -11.55 -15.28 -6.52
CA ASP A 78 -10.23 -14.66 -6.30
C ASP A 78 -10.34 -13.29 -5.59
N GLU A 79 -11.41 -13.04 -4.84
CA GLU A 79 -11.62 -11.80 -4.10
C GLU A 79 -11.53 -11.99 -2.58
N ASN A 80 -11.40 -10.91 -1.85
CA ASN A 80 -11.57 -10.90 -0.41
C ASN A 80 -13.05 -10.81 -0.03
N HIS A 81 -13.40 -11.37 1.12
CA HIS A 81 -14.76 -11.40 1.64
C HIS A 81 -14.81 -10.82 3.05
N VAL A 82 -15.78 -9.94 3.29
CA VAL A 82 -16.09 -9.41 4.63
C VAL A 82 -16.95 -10.41 5.36
N LEU A 83 -16.42 -11.07 6.39
CA LEU A 83 -17.20 -11.94 7.28
C LEU A 83 -17.77 -11.14 8.44
N LEU A 84 -16.92 -10.44 9.19
CA LEU A 84 -17.27 -9.58 10.31
C LEU A 84 -16.99 -8.13 9.92
N SER A 85 -18.05 -7.34 9.80
CA SER A 85 -17.95 -5.93 9.44
C SER A 85 -17.47 -5.07 10.62
N SER A 86 -18.09 -5.26 11.80
CA SER A 86 -17.73 -4.53 13.02
C SER A 86 -18.17 -5.28 14.28
N LEU A 87 -17.68 -4.84 15.44
CA LEU A 87 -18.06 -5.32 16.76
C LEU A 87 -18.37 -4.12 17.65
N ASP A 88 -19.65 -3.87 17.93
CA ASP A 88 -20.05 -2.81 18.83
C ASP A 88 -19.93 -3.27 20.29
N ALA A 89 -19.22 -2.50 21.11
CA ALA A 89 -19.13 -2.68 22.54
C ALA A 89 -20.07 -1.72 23.26
N THR A 90 -20.75 -2.18 24.29
CA THR A 90 -21.60 -1.36 25.19
C THR A 90 -21.10 -1.52 26.61
N VAL A 91 -20.88 -0.40 27.28
CA VAL A 91 -20.59 -0.37 28.72
C VAL A 91 -21.92 -0.23 29.48
N ILE A 92 -22.17 -1.11 30.43
CA ILE A 92 -23.38 -1.11 31.25
C ILE A 92 -23.01 -0.88 32.71
N GLN A 93 -23.55 0.18 33.30
CA GLN A 93 -23.42 0.50 34.73
C GLN A 93 -24.72 1.02 35.31
N HIS A 94 -25.09 0.51 36.47
CA HIS A 94 -26.34 0.92 37.19
C HIS A 94 -27.61 0.92 36.29
N GLY A 95 -27.63 -0.01 35.30
CA GLY A 95 -28.73 -0.09 34.33
C GLY A 95 -28.66 0.92 33.18
N ALA A 96 -27.67 1.83 33.17
CA ALA A 96 -27.44 2.73 32.05
C ALA A 96 -26.52 2.05 31.02
N GLU A 97 -26.89 2.14 29.76
CA GLU A 97 -26.15 1.57 28.60
C GLU A 97 -25.49 2.66 27.81
N PHE A 98 -24.17 2.49 27.55
CA PHE A 98 -23.37 3.39 26.77
C PHE A 98 -22.77 2.62 25.60
N ASN A 99 -23.37 2.74 24.41
CA ASN A 99 -22.90 2.08 23.20
C ASN A 99 -21.73 2.86 22.59
N LEU A 100 -20.60 2.19 22.39
CA LEU A 100 -19.35 2.76 21.85
C LEU A 100 -19.26 2.65 20.32
N GLY A 101 -20.21 2.02 19.66
CA GLY A 101 -20.28 1.86 18.20
C GLY A 101 -20.53 3.18 17.46
N LEU A 102 -20.26 3.18 16.17
CA LEU A 102 -20.51 4.30 15.27
C LEU A 102 -20.78 3.80 13.85
N HIS A 103 -21.99 4.05 13.35
CA HIS A 103 -22.39 3.71 11.97
C HIS A 103 -23.06 4.92 11.32
N LYS A 104 -22.84 5.08 10.01
CA LYS A 104 -23.57 6.09 9.23
C LYS A 104 -24.82 5.43 8.63
N TYR A 105 -25.95 6.06 8.83
CA TYR A 105 -27.24 5.73 8.23
C TYR A 105 -27.70 6.82 7.29
N GLN A 106 -28.81 6.60 6.59
CA GLN A 106 -29.38 7.54 5.64
C GLN A 106 -29.55 8.95 6.24
N GLY A 107 -29.26 9.98 5.44
CA GLY A 107 -29.49 11.37 5.77
C GLY A 107 -28.57 11.95 6.84
N ASP A 108 -27.28 11.75 6.75
CA ASP A 108 -26.26 12.26 7.70
C ASP A 108 -26.49 11.85 9.17
N ASN A 109 -27.21 10.76 9.35
CA ASN A 109 -27.48 10.22 10.67
C ASN A 109 -26.37 9.25 11.09
N PHE A 110 -25.70 9.56 12.21
CA PHE A 110 -24.72 8.68 12.85
C PHE A 110 -25.30 8.11 14.14
N ALA A 111 -25.41 6.78 14.22
CA ALA A 111 -25.94 6.09 15.37
C ALA A 111 -25.28 4.70 15.54
N PRO A 112 -25.02 4.29 16.79
CA PRO A 112 -24.90 5.13 17.96
C PRO A 112 -23.78 6.16 17.82
N ARG A 113 -23.59 7.04 18.80
CA ARG A 113 -22.58 8.11 18.71
C ARG A 113 -21.40 7.84 19.66
N GLY A 114 -20.82 6.63 19.57
CA GLY A 114 -19.76 6.16 20.47
C GLY A 114 -18.48 6.99 20.41
N HIS A 115 -18.19 7.65 19.29
CA HIS A 115 -17.03 8.55 19.13
C HIS A 115 -17.00 9.67 20.19
N LYS A 116 -18.14 10.11 20.72
CA LYS A 116 -18.22 11.13 21.79
C LYS A 116 -17.59 10.69 23.11
N TYR A 117 -17.45 9.39 23.32
CA TYR A 117 -16.84 8.81 24.50
C TYR A 117 -15.33 8.60 24.35
N ILE A 118 -14.79 8.74 23.12
CA ILE A 118 -13.36 8.58 22.87
C ILE A 118 -12.61 9.73 23.54
N ARG A 119 -11.62 9.37 24.34
CA ARG A 119 -10.71 10.27 25.02
C ARG A 119 -9.47 10.50 24.19
N GLU A 120 -8.96 9.44 23.60
CA GLU A 120 -7.71 9.39 22.90
C GLU A 120 -7.65 8.19 21.98
N TYR A 121 -6.94 8.33 20.88
CA TYR A 121 -6.52 7.24 20.01
C TYR A 121 -5.02 7.31 19.80
N GLU A 122 -4.36 6.20 19.85
CA GLU A 122 -2.94 6.07 19.55
C GLU A 122 -2.65 4.81 18.73
N CYS A 123 -1.53 4.80 18.01
CA CYS A 123 -1.12 3.67 17.18
C CYS A 123 0.38 3.45 17.22
N GLU A 124 0.93 3.17 18.40
CA GLU A 124 2.33 2.83 18.55
C GLU A 124 2.61 1.39 18.09
N LYS A 125 2.39 0.39 18.89
CA LYS A 125 2.48 -1.03 18.50
C LYS A 125 1.22 -1.52 17.81
N VAL A 126 0.06 -1.19 18.35
CA VAL A 126 -1.27 -1.58 17.86
C VAL A 126 -2.23 -0.40 17.96
N PRO A 127 -3.31 -0.39 17.15
CA PRO A 127 -4.39 0.57 17.31
C PRO A 127 -4.98 0.46 18.71
N THR A 128 -5.00 1.57 19.43
CA THR A 128 -5.44 1.66 20.82
C THR A 128 -6.41 2.82 20.97
N THR A 129 -7.61 2.56 21.43
CA THR A 129 -8.63 3.57 21.70
C THR A 129 -8.96 3.61 23.19
N TRP A 130 -8.94 4.81 23.76
CA TRP A 130 -9.31 5.06 25.15
C TRP A 130 -10.69 5.71 25.24
N TYR A 131 -11.61 5.07 25.91
CA TYR A 131 -12.96 5.58 26.17
C TYR A 131 -13.10 6.04 27.61
N ARG A 132 -13.87 7.11 27.80
CA ARG A 132 -14.31 7.55 29.12
C ARG A 132 -15.83 7.76 29.11
N VAL A 133 -16.55 6.96 29.86
CA VAL A 133 -18.01 6.94 29.88
C VAL A 133 -18.52 6.49 31.23
N GLY A 134 -19.53 7.16 31.77
CA GLY A 134 -20.21 6.75 33.02
C GLY A 134 -19.26 6.56 34.24
N GLY A 135 -18.14 7.27 34.31
CA GLY A 135 -17.13 7.07 35.34
C GLY A 135 -16.17 5.90 35.11
N VAL A 136 -16.27 5.24 33.94
CA VAL A 136 -15.42 4.15 33.50
C VAL A 136 -14.33 4.69 32.56
N ILE A 137 -13.11 4.13 32.66
CA ILE A 137 -12.06 4.23 31.64
C ILE A 137 -11.85 2.84 31.06
N LEU A 138 -12.18 2.69 29.77
CA LEU A 138 -12.02 1.45 29.02
C LEU A 138 -10.96 1.65 27.92
N LYS A 139 -10.02 0.73 27.82
CA LYS A 139 -9.01 0.68 26.73
C LYS A 139 -9.35 -0.46 25.79
N LYS A 140 -9.38 -0.17 24.48
CA LYS A 140 -9.55 -1.14 23.40
C LYS A 140 -8.26 -1.21 22.58
N GLU A 141 -7.73 -2.40 22.37
CA GLU A 141 -6.53 -2.67 21.58
C GLU A 141 -6.81 -3.75 20.53
N THR A 142 -6.34 -3.57 19.31
CA THR A 142 -6.65 -4.47 18.18
C THR A 142 -5.38 -5.03 17.55
N VAL A 143 -5.34 -6.36 17.37
CA VAL A 143 -4.25 -7.10 16.73
C VAL A 143 -4.84 -8.01 15.64
N PHE A 144 -4.23 -8.02 14.45
CA PHE A 144 -4.46 -9.08 13.49
C PHE A 144 -3.33 -10.09 13.65
N GLU A 145 -3.66 -11.36 13.92
CA GLU A 145 -2.70 -12.44 14.14
C GLU A 145 -1.95 -12.75 12.84
N HIS A 146 -0.62 -12.84 12.89
CA HIS A 146 0.20 -13.10 11.72
C HIS A 146 -0.07 -14.51 11.15
N TYR A 147 -0.27 -14.57 9.83
CA TYR A 147 -0.48 -15.79 9.05
C TYR A 147 -1.75 -16.58 9.40
N GLU A 148 -2.58 -16.09 10.33
CA GLU A 148 -3.88 -16.66 10.64
C GLU A 148 -5.02 -15.71 10.21
N ASN A 149 -6.14 -16.26 9.76
CA ASN A 149 -7.32 -15.48 9.44
C ASN A 149 -8.11 -15.20 10.74
N ARG A 150 -7.47 -14.47 11.67
CA ARG A 150 -8.02 -14.16 12.99
C ARG A 150 -7.65 -12.77 13.47
N ILE A 151 -8.65 -12.05 13.94
CA ILE A 151 -8.47 -10.78 14.63
C ILE A 151 -8.69 -10.97 16.13
N LEU A 152 -7.87 -10.30 16.94
CA LEU A 152 -7.96 -10.28 18.38
C LEU A 152 -8.20 -8.83 18.85
N ILE A 153 -9.15 -8.65 19.75
CA ILE A 153 -9.44 -7.34 20.36
C ILE A 153 -9.40 -7.50 21.88
N ARG A 154 -8.56 -6.72 22.54
CA ARG A 154 -8.47 -6.69 23.99
C ARG A 154 -9.18 -5.45 24.54
N TYR A 155 -10.10 -5.68 25.47
CA TYR A 155 -10.76 -4.63 26.24
C TYR A 155 -10.28 -4.71 27.67
N THR A 156 -9.68 -3.63 28.17
CA THR A 156 -9.18 -3.54 29.56
C THR A 156 -9.95 -2.47 30.31
N LEU A 157 -10.59 -2.85 31.42
CA LEU A 157 -11.25 -1.91 32.32
C LEU A 157 -10.20 -1.26 33.22
N VAL A 158 -9.69 -0.11 32.79
CA VAL A 158 -8.59 0.58 33.47
C VAL A 158 -9.04 1.20 34.78
N ASP A 159 -10.23 1.81 34.78
CA ASP A 159 -10.82 2.39 35.99
C ASP A 159 -12.35 2.26 35.98
N ALA A 160 -12.90 1.95 37.14
CA ALA A 160 -14.35 1.92 37.38
C ALA A 160 -14.61 2.02 38.91
N HIS A 161 -15.71 2.68 39.27
CA HIS A 161 -16.11 2.85 40.64
C HIS A 161 -17.26 1.92 41.04
N SER A 162 -17.84 1.14 40.12
CA SER A 162 -18.94 0.24 40.33
C SER A 162 -18.83 -1.00 39.43
N ALA A 163 -19.69 -1.98 39.69
CA ALA A 163 -19.84 -3.17 38.85
C ALA A 163 -20.13 -2.75 37.41
N THR A 164 -19.40 -3.32 36.48
CA THR A 164 -19.46 -3.00 35.05
C THR A 164 -19.67 -4.28 34.24
N THR A 165 -20.62 -4.24 33.30
CA THR A 165 -20.84 -5.29 32.33
C THR A 165 -20.48 -4.76 30.95
N LEU A 166 -19.85 -5.59 30.14
CA LEU A 166 -19.62 -5.33 28.71
C LEU A 166 -20.55 -6.21 27.89
N ARG A 167 -21.22 -5.59 26.92
CA ARG A 167 -22.00 -6.25 25.89
C ARG A 167 -21.34 -6.06 24.56
N PHE A 168 -21.22 -7.14 23.76
CA PHE A 168 -20.60 -7.11 22.43
C PHE A 168 -21.60 -7.58 21.38
N ARG A 169 -21.83 -6.74 20.38
CA ARG A 169 -22.76 -7.02 19.28
C ARG A 169 -21.98 -7.11 17.96
N PRO A 170 -21.84 -8.31 17.35
CA PRO A 170 -21.17 -8.48 16.08
C PRO A 170 -22.10 -8.16 14.90
N PHE A 171 -21.59 -7.45 13.90
CA PHE A 171 -22.26 -7.14 12.65
C PHE A 171 -21.66 -7.97 11.52
N LEU A 172 -22.44 -8.90 10.97
CA LEU A 172 -22.01 -9.87 9.97
C LEU A 172 -22.40 -9.43 8.56
N ALA A 173 -21.53 -9.67 7.59
CA ALA A 173 -21.76 -9.36 6.19
C ALA A 173 -21.76 -10.60 5.30
N PHE A 174 -20.77 -11.47 5.40
CA PHE A 174 -20.58 -12.67 4.56
C PHE A 174 -20.77 -12.37 3.07
N ARG A 175 -19.95 -11.47 2.54
CA ARG A 175 -20.03 -11.01 1.15
C ARG A 175 -18.64 -10.70 0.57
N SER A 176 -18.53 -10.77 -0.76
CA SER A 176 -17.37 -10.23 -1.47
C SER A 176 -17.21 -8.74 -1.20
N VAL A 177 -15.97 -8.24 -1.15
CA VAL A 177 -15.67 -6.79 -1.07
C VAL A 177 -16.20 -6.00 -2.27
N ARG A 178 -16.66 -6.68 -3.33
CA ARG A 178 -17.26 -6.06 -4.53
C ARG A 178 -18.76 -5.85 -4.43
N GLN A 179 -19.43 -6.51 -3.47
CA GLN A 179 -20.87 -6.55 -3.33
C GLN A 179 -21.34 -5.94 -1.99
N TYR A 180 -22.63 -5.87 -1.81
CA TYR A 180 -23.29 -5.49 -0.55
C TYR A 180 -24.22 -6.60 -0.09
N THR A 181 -24.37 -6.74 1.22
CA THR A 181 -25.40 -7.58 1.82
C THR A 181 -26.67 -6.75 2.05
N HIS A 182 -27.81 -7.35 1.73
CA HIS A 182 -29.11 -6.81 2.07
C HIS A 182 -29.94 -7.89 2.77
N GLU A 183 -30.91 -7.47 3.61
CA GLU A 183 -31.81 -8.41 4.28
C GLU A 183 -32.42 -9.36 3.26
N ASN A 184 -32.29 -10.66 3.54
CA ASN A 184 -32.81 -11.69 2.64
C ASN A 184 -33.17 -12.96 3.43
N PRO A 185 -34.11 -13.80 2.89
CA PRO A 185 -34.58 -15.01 3.56
C PRO A 185 -33.59 -16.19 3.49
N THR A 186 -32.54 -16.10 2.63
CA THR A 186 -31.57 -17.20 2.44
C THR A 186 -30.45 -17.18 3.47
N ALA A 187 -30.26 -16.06 4.17
CA ALA A 187 -29.27 -15.93 5.23
C ALA A 187 -29.63 -16.88 6.39
N SER A 188 -28.74 -17.81 6.70
CA SER A 188 -28.90 -18.68 7.86
C SER A 188 -28.84 -17.88 9.15
N ARG A 189 -29.73 -18.19 10.09
CA ARG A 189 -29.76 -17.65 11.43
C ARG A 189 -29.22 -18.64 12.47
N GLU A 190 -28.72 -19.77 12.01
CA GLU A 190 -28.23 -20.83 12.89
C GLU A 190 -26.90 -20.47 13.51
N TYR A 191 -26.68 -20.89 14.72
CA TYR A 191 -25.40 -20.82 15.41
C TYR A 191 -25.16 -22.09 16.21
N GLN A 192 -23.93 -22.36 16.56
CA GLN A 192 -23.55 -23.44 17.47
C GLN A 192 -22.67 -22.87 18.59
N GLU A 193 -22.92 -23.32 19.82
CA GLU A 193 -22.07 -22.96 20.95
C GLU A 193 -20.68 -23.66 20.81
N VAL A 194 -19.62 -22.93 21.13
CA VAL A 194 -18.26 -23.39 21.23
C VAL A 194 -17.63 -22.92 22.53
N ASP A 195 -16.38 -23.28 22.80
CA ASP A 195 -15.71 -22.84 24.04
C ASP A 195 -15.71 -21.32 24.17
N ASN A 196 -16.46 -20.80 25.17
CA ASN A 196 -16.65 -19.38 25.47
C ASN A 196 -17.08 -18.52 24.26
N GLY A 197 -17.97 -19.03 23.43
CA GLY A 197 -18.45 -18.29 22.26
C GLY A 197 -19.42 -19.08 21.39
N ILE A 198 -19.55 -18.61 20.15
CA ILE A 198 -20.36 -19.26 19.13
C ILE A 198 -19.61 -19.37 17.80
N LYS A 199 -20.06 -20.28 16.94
CA LYS A 199 -19.79 -20.26 15.51
C LYS A 199 -21.06 -20.11 14.69
N THR A 200 -20.97 -19.44 13.55
CA THR A 200 -22.08 -19.24 12.62
C THR A 200 -21.58 -19.11 11.18
N CYS A 201 -22.45 -19.41 10.24
CA CYS A 201 -22.20 -19.21 8.81
C CYS A 201 -23.50 -18.76 8.14
N MET A 202 -23.51 -17.62 7.47
CA MET A 202 -24.73 -17.07 6.86
C MET A 202 -25.09 -17.74 5.54
N TYR A 203 -24.13 -18.20 4.76
CA TYR A 203 -24.36 -18.73 3.41
C TYR A 203 -23.49 -19.96 3.14
N ALA A 204 -24.03 -20.92 2.41
CA ALA A 204 -23.29 -22.10 1.96
C ALA A 204 -22.06 -21.72 1.12
N GLY A 205 -20.97 -22.44 1.32
CA GLY A 205 -19.69 -22.17 0.65
C GLY A 205 -18.75 -21.25 1.41
N TYR A 206 -19.26 -20.49 2.38
CA TYR A 206 -18.42 -19.73 3.30
C TYR A 206 -17.87 -20.61 4.44
N PRO A 207 -16.71 -20.27 5.00
CA PRO A 207 -16.24 -20.92 6.22
C PRO A 207 -17.11 -20.50 7.43
N ASP A 208 -17.11 -21.34 8.47
CA ASP A 208 -17.67 -20.96 9.77
C ASP A 208 -16.88 -19.77 10.35
N LEU A 209 -17.59 -18.77 10.88
CA LEU A 209 -17.03 -17.69 11.68
C LEU A 209 -17.14 -18.04 13.15
N TYR A 210 -16.00 -18.24 13.80
CA TYR A 210 -15.88 -18.44 15.23
C TYR A 210 -15.70 -17.10 15.94
N MET A 211 -16.50 -16.83 16.95
CA MET A 211 -16.42 -15.66 17.81
C MET A 211 -16.33 -16.12 19.26
N GLN A 212 -15.16 -15.97 19.87
CA GLN A 212 -14.84 -16.55 21.17
C GLN A 212 -14.18 -15.53 22.10
N PHE A 213 -14.28 -15.74 23.38
CA PHE A 213 -13.68 -14.89 24.42
C PHE A 213 -12.77 -15.71 25.35
N ASN A 214 -11.77 -15.07 25.95
CA ASN A 214 -10.94 -15.69 26.98
C ASN A 214 -11.68 -15.90 28.32
N LYS A 215 -12.91 -15.46 28.41
CA LYS A 215 -13.74 -15.48 29.61
C LYS A 215 -15.13 -16.06 29.32
N LYS A 216 -15.69 -16.77 30.28
CA LYS A 216 -17.07 -17.23 30.20
C LYS A 216 -18.03 -16.05 30.00
N ASN A 217 -18.93 -16.19 29.07
CA ASN A 217 -19.91 -15.18 28.68
C ASN A 217 -21.28 -15.84 28.50
N GLU A 218 -22.31 -15.01 28.43
CA GLU A 218 -23.65 -15.37 28.01
C GLU A 218 -23.87 -14.87 26.59
N PHE A 219 -24.28 -15.76 25.68
CA PHE A 219 -24.75 -15.37 24.36
C PHE A 219 -26.27 -15.30 24.36
N VAL A 220 -26.81 -14.11 24.08
CA VAL A 220 -28.25 -13.87 23.96
C VAL A 220 -28.61 -13.85 22.49
N PHE A 221 -29.30 -14.86 22.02
CA PHE A 221 -29.78 -14.96 20.65
C PHE A 221 -30.92 -13.95 20.43
N GLN A 222 -30.63 -12.89 19.68
CA GLN A 222 -31.54 -11.81 19.30
C GLN A 222 -31.28 -11.38 17.88
N PRO A 223 -31.65 -12.22 16.87
CA PRO A 223 -31.34 -11.97 15.50
C PRO A 223 -32.10 -10.77 14.93
N ASP A 224 -31.40 -9.85 14.29
CA ASP A 224 -31.99 -8.70 13.60
C ASP A 224 -31.10 -8.25 12.42
N TRP A 225 -31.72 -7.50 11.50
CA TRP A 225 -31.05 -6.81 10.43
C TRP A 225 -30.98 -5.31 10.73
N TYR A 226 -29.76 -4.78 10.67
CA TYR A 226 -29.52 -3.34 10.76
C TYR A 226 -29.45 -2.79 9.35
N ARG A 227 -30.51 -2.06 8.96
CA ARG A 227 -30.80 -1.69 7.57
C ARG A 227 -30.31 -0.30 7.24
N GLY A 228 -29.88 -0.11 5.97
CA GLY A 228 -29.57 1.21 5.40
C GLY A 228 -28.30 1.85 5.96
N MET A 229 -27.29 1.06 6.27
CA MET A 229 -25.95 1.59 6.54
C MET A 229 -25.35 2.17 5.26
N GLU A 230 -24.67 3.30 5.35
CA GLU A 230 -24.11 4.02 4.22
C GLU A 230 -22.59 4.10 4.26
N TYR A 231 -21.97 3.95 3.09
CA TYR A 231 -20.53 4.08 2.88
C TYR A 231 -20.21 5.35 2.07
N PRO A 232 -19.94 6.50 2.72
CA PRO A 232 -19.79 7.79 2.05
C PRO A 232 -18.65 7.82 1.03
N LYS A 233 -17.59 7.05 1.22
CA LYS A 233 -16.50 6.96 0.25
C LYS A 233 -16.91 6.28 -1.06
N GLU A 234 -17.84 5.34 -1.02
CA GLU A 234 -18.38 4.72 -2.23
C GLU A 234 -19.36 5.69 -2.94
N GLN A 235 -20.15 6.44 -2.18
CA GLN A 235 -21.02 7.50 -2.70
C GLN A 235 -20.21 8.59 -3.42
N GLU A 236 -19.11 9.08 -2.81
CA GLU A 236 -18.19 10.05 -3.43
C GLU A 236 -17.60 9.55 -4.76
N ARG A 237 -17.47 8.23 -4.91
CA ARG A 237 -16.94 7.55 -6.09
C ARG A 237 -18.00 7.20 -7.12
N GLY A 238 -19.27 7.51 -6.88
CA GLY A 238 -20.38 7.27 -7.78
C GLY A 238 -20.86 5.82 -7.87
N TYR A 239 -20.62 5.04 -6.81
CA TYR A 239 -21.10 3.65 -6.68
C TYR A 239 -22.31 3.56 -5.77
N ASP A 240 -22.98 2.40 -5.81
CA ASP A 240 -23.90 2.00 -4.74
C ASP A 240 -23.17 2.02 -3.41
N PHE A 241 -23.88 2.42 -2.34
CA PHE A 241 -23.23 2.70 -1.05
C PHE A 241 -24.06 2.29 0.16
N ASN A 242 -25.15 1.54 -0.04
CA ASN A 242 -26.05 1.10 1.04
C ASN A 242 -25.88 -0.39 1.32
N GLU A 243 -25.92 -0.77 2.59
CA GLU A 243 -25.82 -2.15 3.05
C GLU A 243 -26.72 -2.41 4.25
N ASP A 244 -27.24 -3.63 4.36
CA ASP A 244 -27.86 -4.14 5.57
C ASP A 244 -26.92 -5.17 6.19
N LEU A 245 -26.71 -5.10 7.51
CA LEU A 245 -25.86 -6.04 8.24
C LEU A 245 -26.66 -6.89 9.19
N TYR A 246 -26.36 -8.19 9.23
CA TYR A 246 -27.03 -9.14 10.12
C TYR A 246 -26.33 -9.19 11.48
N VAL A 247 -27.11 -9.17 12.54
CA VAL A 247 -26.67 -9.33 13.93
C VAL A 247 -27.35 -10.55 14.52
N PRO A 248 -26.63 -11.62 14.90
CA PRO A 248 -27.23 -12.82 15.46
C PRO A 248 -27.73 -12.63 16.91
N GLY A 249 -27.23 -11.63 17.61
CA GLY A 249 -27.46 -11.37 19.02
C GLY A 249 -26.28 -10.65 19.64
N TYR A 250 -26.06 -10.87 20.93
CA TYR A 250 -24.93 -10.24 21.62
C TYR A 250 -24.38 -11.14 22.74
N PHE A 251 -23.11 -10.86 23.08
CA PHE A 251 -22.44 -11.49 24.23
C PHE A 251 -22.43 -10.53 25.41
N GLU A 252 -22.68 -11.04 26.62
CA GLU A 252 -22.58 -10.25 27.84
C GLU A 252 -21.67 -10.92 28.87
N MET A 253 -20.90 -10.09 29.56
CA MET A 253 -20.05 -10.55 30.66
C MET A 253 -19.65 -9.40 31.59
N GLU A 254 -19.53 -9.70 32.87
CA GLU A 254 -19.00 -8.76 33.85
C GLU A 254 -17.49 -8.57 33.66
N ILE A 255 -17.01 -7.37 33.95
CA ILE A 255 -15.57 -7.06 33.95
C ILE A 255 -15.23 -6.26 35.23
N LYS A 256 -14.09 -6.58 35.82
CA LYS A 256 -13.57 -5.90 37.03
C LYS A 256 -12.50 -4.92 36.68
N LYS A 257 -12.30 -3.88 37.50
CA LYS A 257 -11.20 -2.96 37.39
C LYS A 257 -9.85 -3.71 37.33
N GLY A 258 -9.01 -3.36 36.35
CA GLY A 258 -7.75 -4.03 36.05
C GLY A 258 -7.86 -5.32 35.27
N GLU A 259 -9.07 -5.83 34.99
CA GLU A 259 -9.28 -7.03 34.18
C GLU A 259 -9.25 -6.70 32.70
N SER A 260 -8.80 -7.68 31.89
CA SER A 260 -8.84 -7.65 30.43
C SER A 260 -9.64 -8.81 29.88
N ILE A 261 -10.49 -8.53 28.90
CA ILE A 261 -11.22 -9.48 28.07
C ILE A 261 -10.61 -9.44 26.67
N VAL A 262 -10.32 -10.61 26.10
CA VAL A 262 -9.85 -10.75 24.72
C VAL A 262 -10.92 -11.45 23.89
N PHE A 263 -11.43 -10.75 22.89
CA PHE A 263 -12.27 -11.28 21.84
C PHE A 263 -11.44 -11.81 20.69
N ALA A 264 -11.80 -12.95 20.15
CA ALA A 264 -11.20 -13.54 18.95
C ALA A 264 -12.30 -13.80 17.91
N ALA A 265 -12.09 -13.33 16.68
CA ALA A 265 -12.92 -13.70 15.55
C ALA A 265 -12.04 -14.29 14.44
N GLY A 266 -12.39 -15.47 13.93
CA GLY A 266 -11.61 -16.17 12.89
C GLY A 266 -12.37 -17.36 12.32
N VAL A 267 -11.73 -18.05 11.38
CA VAL A 267 -12.33 -19.19 10.65
C VAL A 267 -11.96 -20.55 11.24
N LYS A 268 -11.30 -20.56 12.38
CA LYS A 268 -10.95 -21.79 13.14
C LYS A 268 -11.24 -21.57 14.62
N GLU A 269 -11.72 -22.61 15.27
CA GLU A 269 -11.87 -22.63 16.72
C GLU A 269 -10.52 -22.48 17.44
N VAL A 270 -10.49 -21.75 18.55
CA VAL A 270 -9.30 -21.54 19.36
C VAL A 270 -9.49 -22.00 20.80
N LYS A 271 -8.37 -22.38 21.43
CA LYS A 271 -8.34 -22.63 22.88
C LYS A 271 -8.38 -21.31 23.63
N THR A 272 -9.53 -20.96 24.19
CA THR A 272 -9.78 -19.63 24.78
C THR A 272 -8.86 -19.26 25.95
N ARG A 273 -8.33 -20.25 26.68
CA ARG A 273 -7.35 -20.03 27.76
C ARG A 273 -6.04 -19.40 27.29
N GLY A 274 -5.67 -19.59 26.01
CA GLY A 274 -4.42 -19.06 25.42
C GLY A 274 -4.55 -17.63 24.90
N LEU A 275 -5.76 -17.10 24.70
CA LEU A 275 -5.99 -15.84 23.96
C LEU A 275 -5.23 -14.63 24.50
N LYS A 276 -5.11 -14.49 25.84
CA LYS A 276 -4.33 -13.40 26.42
C LYS A 276 -2.86 -13.49 26.04
N LYS A 277 -2.30 -14.70 26.12
CA LYS A 277 -0.90 -14.91 25.77
C LYS A 277 -0.67 -14.68 24.28
N THR A 278 -1.52 -15.21 23.42
CA THR A 278 -1.44 -14.97 21.96
C THR A 278 -1.47 -13.47 21.64
N PHE A 279 -2.34 -12.70 22.31
CA PHE A 279 -2.42 -11.26 22.12
C PHE A 279 -1.11 -10.56 22.54
N GLU A 280 -0.53 -10.97 23.66
CA GLU A 280 0.73 -10.41 24.20
C GLU A 280 1.91 -10.77 23.29
N ASP A 281 2.04 -12.03 22.89
CA ASP A 281 3.08 -12.51 21.96
C ASP A 281 3.03 -11.72 20.64
N GLU A 282 1.84 -11.54 20.05
CA GLU A 282 1.64 -10.73 18.85
C GLU A 282 2.01 -9.24 19.03
N MET A 283 1.73 -8.67 20.20
CA MET A 283 2.13 -7.30 20.51
C MET A 283 3.64 -7.14 20.67
N GLU A 284 4.31 -8.12 21.26
CA GLU A 284 5.77 -8.07 21.47
C GLU A 284 6.52 -8.10 20.14
N GLU A 285 6.03 -8.84 19.15
CA GLU A 285 6.62 -8.93 17.81
C GLU A 285 6.46 -7.64 16.97
N ARG A 286 5.63 -6.68 17.39
CA ARG A 286 5.37 -5.45 16.63
C ARG A 286 6.47 -4.42 16.85
N THR A 287 7.02 -3.90 15.76
CA THR A 287 7.86 -2.71 15.79
C THR A 287 7.03 -1.50 16.20
N PRO A 288 7.42 -0.72 17.23
CA PRO A 288 6.71 0.52 17.57
C PRO A 288 6.74 1.52 16.42
N ARG A 289 5.65 2.26 16.21
CA ARG A 289 5.56 3.39 15.26
C ARG A 289 5.89 4.69 15.95
N ASP A 290 7.09 4.80 16.46
CA ASP A 290 7.58 5.92 17.27
C ASP A 290 8.29 7.02 16.46
N ASN A 291 8.44 6.78 15.15
CA ASN A 291 9.03 7.73 14.20
C ASN A 291 8.60 7.40 12.76
N PHE A 292 8.89 8.30 11.83
CA PHE A 292 8.57 8.17 10.40
C PHE A 292 9.11 6.88 9.76
N LYS A 293 10.39 6.58 10.00
CA LYS A 293 11.03 5.38 9.45
C LYS A 293 10.34 4.10 9.93
N HIS A 294 10.03 3.99 11.22
CA HIS A 294 9.34 2.83 11.78
C HIS A 294 7.89 2.70 11.30
N CYS A 295 7.20 3.82 11.01
CA CYS A 295 5.91 3.79 10.33
C CYS A 295 6.03 3.14 8.96
N LEU A 296 7.01 3.55 8.15
CA LEU A 296 7.24 2.99 6.82
C LEU A 296 7.65 1.52 6.86
N VAL A 297 8.48 1.09 7.83
CA VAL A 297 8.84 -0.33 8.03
C VAL A 297 7.59 -1.17 8.32
N ASN A 298 6.72 -0.69 9.22
CA ASN A 298 5.45 -1.38 9.50
C ASN A 298 4.55 -1.43 8.26
N ALA A 299 4.46 -0.34 7.49
CA ALA A 299 3.70 -0.31 6.24
C ALA A 299 4.28 -1.29 5.20
N ALA A 300 5.61 -1.36 5.07
CA ALA A 300 6.28 -2.30 4.17
C ALA A 300 5.89 -3.76 4.47
N HIS A 301 5.88 -4.15 5.73
CA HIS A 301 5.50 -5.51 6.14
C HIS A 301 4.05 -5.87 5.82
N GLN A 302 3.15 -4.89 5.71
CA GLN A 302 1.74 -5.15 5.41
C GLN A 302 1.49 -5.59 3.97
N PHE A 303 2.37 -5.24 3.03
CA PHE A 303 2.23 -5.62 1.62
C PHE A 303 2.69 -7.04 1.33
N THR A 304 3.46 -7.66 2.23
CA THR A 304 3.87 -9.07 2.09
C THR A 304 2.64 -9.97 2.12
N ASN A 305 2.55 -10.87 1.15
CA ASN A 305 1.56 -11.93 1.13
C ASN A 305 2.25 -13.30 0.96
N ARG A 306 1.94 -14.23 1.86
CA ARG A 306 2.35 -15.63 1.77
C ARG A 306 1.12 -16.50 1.66
N SER A 307 1.01 -17.23 0.57
CA SER A 307 -0.10 -18.13 0.28
C SER A 307 0.42 -19.33 -0.51
N GLU A 308 -0.01 -20.53 -0.13
CA GLU A 308 0.27 -21.77 -0.88
C GLU A 308 1.77 -22.05 -1.12
N GLY A 309 2.64 -21.62 -0.21
CA GLY A 309 4.09 -21.80 -0.31
C GLY A 309 4.79 -20.75 -1.19
N GLU A 310 4.08 -19.78 -1.70
CA GLU A 310 4.60 -18.66 -2.50
C GLU A 310 4.56 -17.36 -1.70
N ALA A 311 5.55 -16.47 -1.95
CA ALA A 311 5.62 -15.15 -1.34
C ALA A 311 5.67 -14.08 -2.43
N TYR A 312 4.86 -13.04 -2.27
CA TYR A 312 4.78 -11.91 -3.21
C TYR A 312 4.29 -10.64 -2.53
N ILE A 313 4.31 -9.51 -3.25
CA ILE A 313 3.86 -8.21 -2.76
C ILE A 313 2.51 -7.87 -3.37
N LEU A 314 1.53 -7.53 -2.54
CA LEU A 314 0.31 -6.90 -3.00
C LEU A 314 0.58 -5.42 -3.32
N ALA A 315 0.11 -4.96 -4.48
CA ALA A 315 0.38 -3.61 -4.96
C ALA A 315 -0.22 -2.51 -4.06
N GLY A 316 -1.31 -2.83 -3.36
CA GLY A 316 -1.94 -1.89 -2.43
C GLY A 316 -3.25 -2.39 -1.85
N TYR A 317 -3.64 -1.82 -0.73
CA TYR A 317 -4.88 -2.15 -0.02
C TYR A 317 -5.93 -1.05 -0.18
N PRO A 318 -7.22 -1.42 -0.24
CA PRO A 318 -7.77 -2.78 0.01
C PRO A 318 -8.09 -3.60 -1.25
N TRP A 319 -7.79 -3.13 -2.47
CA TRP A 319 -8.31 -3.78 -3.70
C TRP A 319 -7.29 -4.23 -4.74
N PHE A 320 -6.01 -3.91 -4.57
CA PHE A 320 -5.00 -4.36 -5.52
C PHE A 320 -4.51 -5.78 -5.19
N LYS A 321 -4.19 -6.52 -6.26
CA LYS A 321 -3.52 -7.81 -6.20
C LYS A 321 -2.02 -7.64 -6.42
N CYS A 322 -1.27 -8.71 -6.54
CA CYS A 322 0.11 -8.66 -6.97
C CYS A 322 0.18 -8.38 -8.48
N ARG A 323 0.66 -7.22 -8.84
CA ARG A 323 1.00 -6.85 -10.21
C ARG A 323 2.52 -6.93 -10.37
N ALA A 324 3.00 -7.56 -11.44
CA ALA A 324 4.42 -7.80 -11.65
C ALA A 324 5.26 -6.51 -11.64
N ARG A 325 4.82 -5.47 -12.35
CA ARG A 325 5.49 -4.15 -12.33
C ARG A 325 5.60 -3.58 -10.94
N ASP A 326 4.48 -3.53 -10.22
CA ASP A 326 4.41 -2.94 -8.89
C ASP A 326 5.29 -3.73 -7.91
N MET A 327 5.33 -5.05 -8.05
CA MET A 327 6.21 -5.92 -7.26
C MET A 327 7.69 -5.61 -7.52
N PHE A 328 8.13 -5.55 -8.78
CA PHE A 328 9.54 -5.31 -9.08
C PHE A 328 10.01 -3.91 -8.69
N ILE A 329 9.17 -2.89 -8.84
CA ILE A 329 9.49 -1.53 -8.39
C ILE A 329 9.54 -1.45 -6.86
N SER A 330 8.64 -2.15 -6.18
CA SER A 330 8.49 -2.05 -4.72
C SER A 330 9.51 -2.90 -3.96
N LEU A 331 9.87 -4.06 -4.48
CA LEU A 331 10.62 -5.07 -3.75
C LEU A 331 11.93 -4.55 -3.13
N PRO A 332 12.80 -3.78 -3.84
CA PRO A 332 14.01 -3.26 -3.23
C PRO A 332 13.77 -2.35 -2.03
N GLY A 333 12.78 -1.44 -2.14
CA GLY A 333 12.45 -0.49 -1.07
C GLY A 333 11.77 -1.13 0.12
N LEU A 334 10.91 -2.14 -0.10
CA LEU A 334 10.18 -2.83 0.96
C LEU A 334 11.01 -3.90 1.70
N THR A 335 12.19 -4.26 1.18
CA THR A 335 13.01 -5.33 1.75
C THR A 335 14.47 -4.93 1.92
N LEU A 336 15.23 -4.72 0.85
CA LEU A 336 16.67 -4.43 0.91
C LEU A 336 16.97 -3.12 1.64
N ALA A 337 16.15 -2.09 1.45
CA ALA A 337 16.31 -0.80 2.10
C ALA A 337 16.10 -0.83 3.62
N ILE A 338 15.53 -1.91 4.15
CA ILE A 338 15.30 -2.15 5.58
C ILE A 338 16.04 -3.39 6.12
N ASP A 339 17.11 -3.80 5.42
CA ASP A 339 17.99 -4.92 5.77
C ASP A 339 17.30 -6.32 5.81
N GLU A 340 16.22 -6.49 5.06
CA GLU A 340 15.46 -7.75 4.97
C GLU A 340 15.78 -8.55 3.71
N LYS A 341 17.08 -8.83 3.48
CA LYS A 341 17.57 -9.60 2.34
C LYS A 341 16.85 -10.95 2.14
N ALA A 342 16.61 -11.68 3.21
CA ALA A 342 15.95 -12.99 3.13
C ALA A 342 14.53 -12.92 2.55
N LYS A 343 13.78 -11.86 2.86
CA LYS A 343 12.44 -11.61 2.28
C LYS A 343 12.52 -11.26 0.79
N TYR A 344 13.53 -10.47 0.40
CA TYR A 344 13.77 -10.21 -1.02
C TYR A 344 13.98 -11.52 -1.78
N GLU A 345 14.86 -12.40 -1.29
CA GLU A 345 15.20 -13.67 -1.95
C GLU A 345 14.00 -14.64 -2.00
N GLU A 346 13.21 -14.69 -0.93
CA GLU A 346 11.97 -15.46 -0.89
C GLU A 346 10.98 -15.02 -1.99
N MET A 347 10.75 -13.71 -2.12
CA MET A 347 9.84 -13.14 -3.13
C MET A 347 10.40 -13.25 -4.54
N MET A 348 11.71 -13.09 -4.71
CA MET A 348 12.36 -13.30 -6.01
C MET A 348 12.32 -14.77 -6.45
N THR A 349 12.19 -15.72 -5.55
CA THR A 349 11.96 -17.12 -5.91
C THR A 349 10.63 -17.29 -6.64
N THR A 350 9.55 -16.71 -6.13
CA THR A 350 8.24 -16.69 -6.81
C THR A 350 8.29 -15.90 -8.12
N ALA A 351 8.89 -14.71 -8.09
CA ALA A 351 9.01 -13.84 -9.26
C ALA A 351 9.80 -14.49 -10.40
N SER A 352 10.91 -15.18 -10.07
CA SER A 352 11.73 -15.88 -11.06
C SER A 352 10.97 -17.02 -11.74
N LYS A 353 10.13 -17.75 -11.01
CA LYS A 353 9.23 -18.76 -11.60
C LYS A 353 8.23 -18.11 -12.56
N ALA A 354 7.60 -16.99 -12.13
CA ALA A 354 6.63 -16.28 -12.96
C ALA A 354 7.25 -15.75 -14.26
N ILE A 355 8.48 -15.20 -14.18
CA ILE A 355 9.23 -14.75 -15.36
C ILE A 355 9.50 -15.93 -16.30
N ARG A 356 9.98 -17.07 -15.80
CA ARG A 356 10.29 -18.24 -16.63
C ARG A 356 9.07 -18.83 -17.28
N HIS A 357 7.93 -18.92 -16.56
CA HIS A 357 6.66 -19.35 -17.16
C HIS A 357 6.26 -18.43 -18.32
N PHE A 358 6.41 -17.12 -18.15
CA PHE A 358 6.11 -16.15 -19.22
C PHE A 358 7.07 -16.28 -20.43
N ILE A 359 8.38 -16.38 -20.19
CA ILE A 359 9.40 -16.48 -21.24
C ILE A 359 9.24 -17.77 -22.05
N ASN A 360 8.87 -18.86 -21.39
CA ASN A 360 8.72 -20.18 -22.01
C ASN A 360 7.30 -20.45 -22.55
N ASP A 361 6.39 -19.48 -22.45
CA ASP A 361 4.97 -19.64 -22.81
C ASP A 361 4.30 -20.83 -22.06
N GLU A 362 4.63 -20.97 -20.77
CA GLU A 362 4.11 -21.99 -19.89
C GLU A 362 2.91 -21.49 -19.07
N PRO A 363 1.87 -22.33 -18.87
CA PRO A 363 0.78 -21.98 -17.95
C PRO A 363 1.30 -21.72 -16.54
N SER A 364 0.77 -20.69 -15.88
CA SER A 364 1.15 -20.34 -14.52
C SER A 364 -0.07 -20.24 -13.60
N ASN A 365 0.02 -20.87 -12.43
CA ASN A 365 -0.95 -20.73 -11.34
C ASN A 365 -0.49 -19.67 -10.30
N LEU A 366 0.65 -19.01 -10.54
CA LEU A 366 1.18 -18.00 -9.64
C LEU A 366 0.30 -16.77 -9.66
N LYS A 367 0.07 -16.20 -8.49
CA LYS A 367 -0.74 -14.98 -8.32
C LYS A 367 0.05 -13.69 -8.60
N VAL A 368 0.89 -13.71 -9.64
CA VAL A 368 1.65 -12.56 -10.15
C VAL A 368 1.10 -12.21 -11.52
N TYR A 369 0.34 -11.12 -11.58
CA TYR A 369 -0.43 -10.75 -12.76
C TYR A 369 0.28 -9.70 -13.62
N GLU A 370 -0.14 -9.55 -14.87
CA GLU A 370 0.31 -8.53 -15.81
C GLU A 370 1.80 -8.64 -16.19
N MET A 371 2.35 -9.88 -16.25
CA MET A 371 3.76 -10.14 -16.64
C MET A 371 4.04 -9.74 -18.10
N GLU A 372 3.00 -9.78 -18.95
CA GLU A 372 3.07 -9.53 -20.39
C GLU A 372 3.21 -8.04 -20.77
N HIS A 373 3.15 -7.12 -19.83
CA HIS A 373 3.32 -5.70 -20.11
C HIS A 373 4.76 -5.40 -20.56
N PRO A 374 4.95 -4.49 -21.55
CA PRO A 374 6.25 -4.29 -22.20
C PRO A 374 7.41 -3.90 -21.29
N ASP A 375 7.13 -3.16 -20.23
CA ASP A 375 8.15 -2.66 -19.30
C ASP A 375 8.50 -3.62 -18.16
N VAL A 376 7.72 -4.69 -17.95
CA VAL A 376 7.81 -5.53 -16.74
C VAL A 376 9.14 -6.27 -16.63
N LEU A 377 9.62 -6.89 -17.71
CA LEU A 377 10.90 -7.59 -17.69
C LEU A 377 12.08 -6.62 -17.47
N LEU A 378 11.97 -5.39 -17.97
CA LEU A 378 12.97 -4.34 -17.75
C LEU A 378 13.00 -3.89 -16.29
N TRP A 379 11.83 -3.78 -15.64
CA TRP A 379 11.74 -3.55 -14.18
C TRP A 379 12.28 -4.72 -13.37
N ALA A 380 12.10 -5.96 -13.83
CA ALA A 380 12.70 -7.13 -13.19
C ALA A 380 14.25 -7.06 -13.22
N VAL A 381 14.85 -6.66 -14.34
CA VAL A 381 16.30 -6.44 -14.42
C VAL A 381 16.74 -5.31 -13.50
N TRP A 382 16.01 -4.20 -13.44
CA TRP A 382 16.31 -3.11 -12.50
C TRP A 382 16.20 -3.57 -11.03
N CYS A 383 15.19 -4.37 -10.70
CA CYS A 383 15.03 -4.94 -9.35
C CYS A 383 16.25 -5.79 -8.96
N ILE A 384 16.73 -6.64 -9.87
CA ILE A 384 17.94 -7.47 -9.68
C ILE A 384 19.19 -6.57 -9.57
N GLN A 385 19.27 -5.49 -10.35
CA GLN A 385 20.37 -4.50 -10.24
C GLN A 385 20.42 -3.86 -8.85
N GLN A 386 19.27 -3.60 -8.21
CA GLN A 386 19.26 -3.08 -6.84
C GLN A 386 19.84 -4.09 -5.84
N TYR A 387 19.63 -5.39 -6.05
CA TYR A 387 20.29 -6.42 -5.23
C TYR A 387 21.81 -6.37 -5.39
N ALA A 388 22.32 -6.24 -6.62
CA ALA A 388 23.76 -6.09 -6.86
C ALA A 388 24.36 -4.86 -6.16
N LYS A 389 23.60 -3.75 -6.10
CA LYS A 389 24.03 -2.50 -5.45
C LYS A 389 23.98 -2.54 -3.93
N MET A 390 22.94 -3.13 -3.38
CA MET A 390 22.62 -3.05 -1.95
C MET A 390 23.16 -4.23 -1.14
N VAL A 391 23.43 -5.35 -1.82
CA VAL A 391 23.97 -6.58 -1.21
C VAL A 391 25.38 -6.88 -1.75
N SER A 392 25.48 -7.49 -2.92
CA SER A 392 26.75 -7.85 -3.57
C SER A 392 26.53 -8.15 -5.04
N LYS A 393 27.45 -7.67 -5.90
CA LYS A 393 27.45 -7.97 -7.34
C LYS A 393 27.77 -9.43 -7.62
N GLU A 394 28.73 -10.00 -6.87
CA GLU A 394 29.15 -11.39 -7.00
C GLU A 394 28.00 -12.34 -6.63
N GLU A 395 27.36 -12.08 -5.50
CA GLU A 395 26.20 -12.88 -5.05
C GLU A 395 25.00 -12.71 -6.00
N CYS A 396 24.78 -11.49 -6.52
CA CYS A 396 23.76 -11.23 -7.54
C CYS A 396 24.00 -12.05 -8.81
N ARG A 397 25.25 -12.10 -9.30
CA ARG A 397 25.62 -12.93 -10.46
C ARG A 397 25.36 -14.42 -10.21
N GLU A 398 25.74 -14.92 -9.04
CA GLU A 398 25.53 -16.32 -8.67
C GLU A 398 24.03 -16.68 -8.64
N LYS A 399 23.20 -15.85 -7.99
CA LYS A 399 21.78 -16.14 -7.78
C LYS A 399 20.89 -15.82 -8.97
N TYR A 400 21.17 -14.70 -9.65
CA TYR A 400 20.25 -14.14 -10.64
C TYR A 400 20.88 -13.97 -12.03
N GLY A 401 22.19 -14.26 -12.21
CA GLY A 401 22.87 -14.10 -13.49
C GLY A 401 22.19 -14.87 -14.62
N ALA A 402 21.84 -16.14 -14.38
CA ALA A 402 21.14 -16.96 -15.37
C ALA A 402 19.77 -16.37 -15.75
N LEU A 403 19.01 -15.83 -14.77
CA LEU A 403 17.73 -15.20 -15.05
C LEU A 403 17.88 -13.92 -15.88
N VAL A 404 18.90 -13.10 -15.57
CA VAL A 404 19.19 -11.90 -16.38
C VAL A 404 19.56 -12.32 -17.80
N GLU A 405 20.37 -13.35 -17.99
CA GLU A 405 20.74 -13.89 -19.31
C GLU A 405 19.48 -14.34 -20.09
N GLU A 406 18.60 -15.12 -19.47
CA GLU A 406 17.32 -15.59 -20.04
C GLU A 406 16.45 -14.39 -20.50
N ILE A 407 16.28 -13.38 -19.63
CA ILE A 407 15.49 -12.16 -19.95
C ILE A 407 16.10 -11.41 -21.14
N MET A 408 17.42 -11.14 -21.10
CA MET A 408 18.07 -10.35 -22.11
C MET A 408 18.08 -11.06 -23.48
N GLU A 409 18.28 -12.37 -23.48
CA GLU A 409 18.22 -13.15 -24.72
C GLU A 409 16.79 -13.19 -25.29
N TYR A 410 15.77 -13.31 -24.43
CA TYR A 410 14.35 -13.26 -24.81
C TYR A 410 13.99 -11.93 -25.49
N LEU A 411 14.40 -10.81 -24.89
CA LEU A 411 14.14 -9.47 -25.43
C LEU A 411 14.94 -9.20 -26.71
N ARG A 412 16.21 -9.59 -26.75
CA ARG A 412 17.08 -9.43 -27.93
C ARG A 412 16.57 -10.18 -29.17
N ARG A 413 15.97 -11.34 -28.97
CA ARG A 413 15.37 -12.17 -30.03
C ARG A 413 13.96 -11.73 -30.45
N GLU A 414 13.46 -10.61 -29.91
CA GLU A 414 12.12 -10.09 -30.18
C GLU A 414 10.99 -11.10 -29.88
N ASN A 415 11.19 -11.94 -28.86
CA ASN A 415 10.18 -12.93 -28.47
C ASN A 415 9.02 -12.31 -27.67
N HIS A 416 9.17 -11.09 -27.17
CA HIS A 416 8.11 -10.41 -26.43
C HIS A 416 6.99 -9.97 -27.37
N PRO A 417 5.69 -10.23 -27.05
CA PRO A 417 4.58 -10.00 -27.96
C PRO A 417 4.32 -8.52 -28.32
N ASN A 418 4.91 -7.57 -27.58
CA ASN A 418 4.71 -6.14 -27.79
C ASN A 418 5.99 -5.31 -27.51
N LEU A 419 7.17 -5.86 -27.76
CA LEU A 419 8.44 -5.14 -27.82
C LEU A 419 9.21 -5.56 -29.05
N PHE A 420 9.59 -4.59 -29.89
CA PHE A 420 10.27 -4.81 -31.15
C PHE A 420 11.58 -4.04 -31.16
N LEU A 421 12.69 -4.77 -31.29
CA LEU A 421 14.04 -4.18 -31.35
C LEU A 421 14.32 -3.67 -32.77
N HIS A 422 14.39 -2.36 -32.93
CA HIS A 422 14.71 -1.76 -34.22
C HIS A 422 16.23 -1.67 -34.46
N SER A 423 16.61 -1.50 -35.73
CA SER A 423 18.02 -1.46 -36.16
C SER A 423 18.85 -0.34 -35.52
N ASN A 424 18.19 0.73 -35.04
CA ASN A 424 18.79 1.82 -34.29
C ASN A 424 19.03 1.48 -32.79
N GLY A 425 18.71 0.27 -32.35
CA GLY A 425 18.88 -0.19 -30.99
C GLY A 425 17.73 0.14 -30.02
N LEU A 426 16.73 0.93 -30.43
CA LEU A 426 15.58 1.27 -29.60
C LEU A 426 14.49 0.20 -29.64
N LEU A 427 13.76 0.09 -28.55
CA LEU A 427 12.56 -0.74 -28.44
C LEU A 427 11.31 0.06 -28.84
N TYR A 428 10.55 -0.50 -29.78
CA TYR A 428 9.26 0.00 -30.23
C TYR A 428 8.13 -0.80 -29.57
N THR A 429 7.02 -0.15 -29.22
CA THR A 429 5.84 -0.80 -28.62
C THR A 429 4.56 -0.22 -29.20
N ASN A 430 3.49 -1.05 -29.23
CA ASN A 430 2.17 -0.63 -29.68
C ASN A 430 1.26 -0.36 -28.47
N GLY A 431 0.86 0.88 -28.29
CA GLY A 431 0.02 1.36 -27.20
C GLY A 431 -1.35 1.90 -27.62
N HIS A 432 -1.81 1.65 -28.86
CA HIS A 432 -3.11 2.14 -29.35
C HIS A 432 -4.29 1.53 -28.60
N ASP A 433 -4.27 0.22 -28.39
CA ASP A 433 -5.39 -0.53 -27.84
C ASP A 433 -5.11 -1.08 -26.42
N ARG A 434 -3.91 -0.93 -25.93
CA ARG A 434 -3.48 -1.39 -24.59
C ARG A 434 -2.48 -0.44 -23.98
N ALA A 435 -2.51 -0.33 -22.65
CA ALA A 435 -1.48 0.38 -21.92
C ALA A 435 -0.14 -0.40 -21.96
N VAL A 436 0.95 0.31 -22.05
CA VAL A 436 2.29 -0.27 -22.24
C VAL A 436 3.23 -0.04 -21.04
N THR A 437 2.87 0.84 -20.11
CA THR A 437 3.65 1.18 -18.92
C THR A 437 2.76 1.42 -17.70
N TRP A 438 3.30 2.03 -16.66
CA TRP A 438 2.56 2.40 -15.45
C TRP A 438 1.40 3.37 -15.70
N MET A 439 1.44 4.15 -16.79
CA MET A 439 0.32 5.00 -17.21
C MET A 439 -0.76 4.15 -17.89
N ASN A 440 -1.44 3.34 -17.08
CA ASN A 440 -2.31 2.25 -17.53
C ASN A 440 -3.83 2.51 -17.36
N SER A 441 -4.23 3.75 -17.14
CA SER A 441 -5.65 4.09 -17.06
C SER A 441 -6.36 3.86 -18.40
N THR A 442 -7.53 3.23 -18.33
CA THR A 442 -8.37 2.97 -19.49
C THR A 442 -9.77 3.56 -19.29
N ALA A 443 -10.31 4.15 -20.33
CA ALA A 443 -11.69 4.61 -20.40
C ALA A 443 -12.37 4.00 -21.63
N ASN A 444 -13.57 3.43 -21.45
CA ASN A 444 -14.30 2.75 -22.52
C ASN A 444 -13.48 1.67 -23.26
N GLY A 445 -12.64 0.94 -22.50
CA GLY A 445 -11.82 -0.16 -23.04
C GLY A 445 -10.57 0.28 -23.82
N ARG A 446 -10.22 1.57 -23.81
CA ARG A 446 -9.03 2.10 -24.50
C ARG A 446 -8.15 2.87 -23.52
N PRO A 447 -6.82 2.88 -23.72
CA PRO A 447 -5.92 3.71 -22.94
C PRO A 447 -6.34 5.19 -22.99
N VAL A 448 -6.36 5.85 -21.84
CA VAL A 448 -6.56 7.31 -21.76
C VAL A 448 -5.39 8.04 -22.40
N ILE A 449 -4.21 7.45 -22.27
CA ILE A 449 -2.94 7.96 -22.84
C ILE A 449 -2.39 6.85 -23.75
N PRO A 450 -2.79 6.81 -25.05
CA PRO A 450 -2.21 5.84 -25.98
C PRO A 450 -0.76 6.25 -26.30
N ARG A 451 0.19 5.41 -25.94
CA ARG A 451 1.63 5.66 -26.13
C ARG A 451 2.21 4.60 -27.03
N THR A 452 2.21 4.87 -28.33
CA THR A 452 2.77 3.99 -29.37
C THR A 452 4.10 4.53 -29.88
N GLY A 453 5.01 3.67 -30.22
CA GLY A 453 6.31 4.03 -30.77
C GLY A 453 7.45 3.78 -29.79
N TYR A 454 8.46 4.63 -29.83
CA TYR A 454 9.54 4.66 -28.85
C TYR A 454 9.04 5.39 -27.62
N VAL A 455 8.91 4.68 -26.50
CA VAL A 455 8.47 5.23 -25.22
C VAL A 455 9.69 5.50 -24.33
N VAL A 456 9.77 6.70 -23.76
CA VAL A 456 10.99 7.21 -23.13
C VAL A 456 11.48 6.35 -21.96
N GLU A 457 10.60 5.96 -21.03
CA GLU A 457 11.00 5.14 -19.88
C GLU A 457 11.31 3.70 -20.26
N ILE A 458 10.64 3.12 -21.27
CA ILE A 458 10.99 1.79 -21.77
C ILE A 458 12.41 1.79 -22.31
N ASN A 459 12.78 2.79 -23.12
CA ASN A 459 14.12 2.87 -23.71
C ASN A 459 15.20 3.30 -22.71
N ALA A 460 14.86 4.07 -21.67
CA ALA A 460 15.76 4.35 -20.56
C ALA A 460 16.07 3.07 -19.75
N LEU A 461 15.05 2.29 -19.41
CA LEU A 461 15.19 1.00 -18.74
C LEU A 461 15.94 -0.01 -19.60
N TRP A 462 15.67 -0.03 -20.90
CA TRP A 462 16.37 -0.90 -21.86
C TRP A 462 17.87 -0.62 -21.90
N TYR A 463 18.26 0.64 -22.06
CA TYR A 463 19.69 1.01 -22.04
C TYR A 463 20.36 0.60 -20.72
N ASN A 464 19.70 0.87 -19.59
CA ASN A 464 20.19 0.45 -18.28
C ASN A 464 20.32 -1.08 -18.17
N ALA A 465 19.34 -1.83 -18.70
CA ALA A 465 19.37 -3.30 -18.67
C ALA A 465 20.51 -3.88 -19.53
N LEU A 466 20.73 -3.33 -20.73
CA LEU A 466 21.83 -3.71 -21.62
C LEU A 466 23.19 -3.56 -20.93
N CYS A 467 23.46 -2.37 -20.36
CA CYS A 467 24.72 -2.08 -19.69
C CYS A 467 24.91 -2.92 -18.41
N PHE A 468 23.87 -3.03 -17.59
CA PHE A 468 23.93 -3.82 -16.35
C PHE A 468 24.16 -5.31 -16.64
N ALA A 469 23.43 -5.88 -17.60
CA ALA A 469 23.58 -7.29 -17.97
C ALA A 469 24.99 -7.57 -18.53
N ALA A 470 25.51 -6.70 -19.38
CA ALA A 470 26.86 -6.83 -19.93
C ALA A 470 27.93 -6.80 -18.82
N GLU A 471 27.74 -5.96 -17.80
CA GLU A 471 28.65 -5.89 -16.65
C GLU A 471 28.50 -7.09 -15.69
N LEU A 472 27.26 -7.53 -15.43
CA LEU A 472 26.98 -8.63 -14.49
C LEU A 472 27.48 -9.96 -15.02
N LEU A 473 27.20 -10.27 -16.30
CA LEU A 473 27.47 -11.58 -16.92
C LEU A 473 28.93 -11.79 -17.31
N GLY A 474 29.70 -10.71 -17.43
CA GLY A 474 31.11 -10.76 -17.86
C GLY A 474 31.27 -10.96 -19.39
N GLU A 475 32.46 -11.28 -19.83
CA GLU A 475 32.76 -11.38 -21.27
C GLU A 475 32.24 -12.70 -21.87
N ASN A 476 31.32 -12.63 -22.81
CA ASN A 476 30.82 -13.74 -23.63
C ASN A 476 30.13 -13.20 -24.89
N THR A 477 29.70 -14.09 -25.78
CA THR A 477 29.08 -13.72 -27.08
C THR A 477 27.78 -12.91 -26.89
N LEU A 478 26.98 -13.19 -25.87
CA LEU A 478 25.76 -12.43 -25.59
C LEU A 478 26.11 -11.01 -25.14
N THR A 479 27.05 -10.85 -24.20
CA THR A 479 27.41 -9.53 -23.67
C THR A 479 28.06 -8.64 -24.72
N ASP A 480 28.79 -9.21 -25.70
CA ASP A 480 29.31 -8.43 -26.84
C ASP A 480 28.16 -7.91 -27.71
N ALA A 481 27.14 -8.75 -27.99
CA ALA A 481 25.95 -8.31 -28.71
C ALA A 481 25.16 -7.25 -27.93
N LEU A 482 25.05 -7.38 -26.59
CA LEU A 482 24.39 -6.39 -25.75
C LEU A 482 25.12 -5.03 -25.75
N LYS A 483 26.45 -5.03 -25.74
CA LYS A 483 27.27 -3.81 -25.86
C LYS A 483 27.04 -3.12 -27.19
N ASP A 484 27.04 -3.86 -28.30
CA ASP A 484 26.79 -3.30 -29.65
C ASP A 484 25.39 -2.66 -29.74
N ILE A 485 24.38 -3.27 -29.10
CA ILE A 485 23.04 -2.68 -29.03
C ILE A 485 23.05 -1.44 -28.14
N ALA A 486 23.72 -1.48 -26.98
CA ALA A 486 23.82 -0.35 -26.05
C ALA A 486 24.48 0.88 -26.73
N ASP A 487 25.56 0.68 -27.51
CA ASP A 487 26.21 1.77 -28.23
C ASP A 487 25.28 2.45 -29.24
N LYS A 488 24.49 1.66 -29.99
CA LYS A 488 23.46 2.19 -30.89
C LYS A 488 22.35 2.91 -30.11
N THR A 489 21.87 2.28 -29.04
CA THR A 489 20.81 2.84 -28.18
C THR A 489 21.24 4.18 -27.59
N ALA A 490 22.49 4.33 -27.14
CA ALA A 490 23.00 5.55 -26.54
C ALA A 490 22.86 6.76 -27.47
N VAL A 491 23.22 6.59 -28.73
CA VAL A 491 23.11 7.64 -29.75
C VAL A 491 21.64 7.90 -30.10
N SER A 492 20.93 6.85 -30.46
CA SER A 492 19.54 6.94 -30.92
C SER A 492 18.60 7.47 -29.86
N PHE A 493 18.86 7.19 -28.57
CA PHE A 493 18.05 7.71 -27.48
C PHE A 493 18.12 9.24 -27.42
N VAL A 494 19.32 9.79 -27.46
CA VAL A 494 19.52 11.26 -27.43
C VAL A 494 18.90 11.91 -28.66
N ASP A 495 19.16 11.36 -29.85
CA ASP A 495 18.65 11.89 -31.12
C ASP A 495 17.13 11.83 -31.21
N THR A 496 16.50 10.81 -30.58
CA THR A 496 15.04 10.61 -30.63
C THR A 496 14.30 11.46 -29.59
N PHE A 497 14.79 11.49 -28.34
CA PHE A 497 14.03 12.03 -27.23
C PHE A 497 14.44 13.42 -26.78
N LEU A 498 15.71 13.82 -26.92
CA LEU A 498 16.17 15.12 -26.44
C LEU A 498 15.69 16.23 -27.38
N ASN A 499 14.85 17.11 -26.86
CA ASN A 499 14.32 18.23 -27.62
C ASN A 499 15.20 19.51 -27.47
N GLU A 500 14.90 20.52 -28.26
CA GLU A 500 15.61 21.81 -28.30
C GLU A 500 15.52 22.60 -26.96
N HIS A 501 14.55 22.28 -26.11
CA HIS A 501 14.38 22.90 -24.78
C HIS A 501 15.17 22.18 -23.68
N GLY A 502 15.89 21.10 -24.02
CA GLY A 502 16.77 20.38 -23.10
C GLY A 502 16.06 19.40 -22.16
N TYR A 503 14.85 18.97 -22.50
CA TYR A 503 14.15 17.87 -21.83
C TYR A 503 13.77 16.76 -22.83
N LEU A 504 13.18 15.65 -22.34
CA LEU A 504 12.89 14.52 -23.19
C LEU A 504 11.41 14.48 -23.58
N LEU A 505 11.14 14.15 -24.84
CA LEU A 505 9.82 13.79 -25.35
C LEU A 505 9.30 12.54 -24.62
N ASP A 506 7.97 12.45 -24.40
CA ASP A 506 7.38 11.34 -23.70
C ASP A 506 7.34 10.06 -24.56
N TYR A 507 6.97 10.18 -25.82
CA TYR A 507 7.09 9.13 -26.83
C TYR A 507 7.23 9.71 -28.24
N VAL A 508 7.75 8.88 -29.17
CA VAL A 508 7.94 9.24 -30.58
C VAL A 508 7.47 8.08 -31.47
N ASP A 509 6.56 8.36 -32.41
CA ASP A 509 6.08 7.43 -33.42
C ASP A 509 6.17 8.06 -34.81
N GLY A 510 7.27 7.81 -35.52
CA GLY A 510 7.57 8.45 -36.77
C GLY A 510 7.68 9.98 -36.65
N HIS A 511 6.72 10.69 -37.22
CA HIS A 511 6.64 12.16 -37.15
C HIS A 511 5.81 12.66 -35.96
N MET A 512 5.12 11.77 -35.25
CA MET A 512 4.37 12.13 -34.04
C MET A 512 5.31 12.17 -32.85
N MET A 513 5.40 13.33 -32.21
CA MET A 513 6.24 13.58 -31.05
C MET A 513 5.39 14.13 -29.91
N ASP A 514 5.37 13.46 -28.76
CA ASP A 514 4.70 14.00 -27.59
C ASP A 514 5.60 14.91 -26.77
N TRP A 515 5.31 16.20 -26.83
CA TRP A 515 6.01 17.28 -26.12
C TRP A 515 5.51 17.49 -24.69
N SER A 516 4.55 16.72 -24.26
CA SER A 516 3.99 16.83 -22.90
C SER A 516 5.08 16.66 -21.86
N VAL A 517 5.14 17.57 -20.91
CA VAL A 517 6.06 17.43 -19.77
C VAL A 517 5.43 16.44 -18.79
N ARG A 518 5.97 15.22 -18.79
CA ARG A 518 5.57 14.10 -17.95
C ARG A 518 6.77 13.59 -17.15
N PRO A 519 6.54 12.93 -16.00
CA PRO A 519 7.62 12.48 -15.13
C PRO A 519 8.43 11.31 -15.69
N ASN A 520 7.99 10.67 -16.77
CA ASN A 520 8.62 9.47 -17.35
C ASN A 520 10.08 9.68 -17.76
N MET A 521 10.44 10.90 -18.14
CA MET A 521 11.82 11.26 -18.48
C MET A 521 12.80 11.15 -17.31
N ILE A 522 12.29 11.16 -16.05
CA ILE A 522 13.15 11.14 -14.86
C ILE A 522 13.96 9.84 -14.75
N PHE A 523 13.43 8.73 -15.27
CA PHE A 523 14.13 7.45 -15.23
C PHE A 523 15.46 7.53 -16.00
N ALA A 524 15.51 8.23 -17.13
CA ALA A 524 16.75 8.42 -17.88
C ALA A 524 17.83 9.20 -17.09
N ALA A 525 17.42 10.05 -16.14
CA ALA A 525 18.35 10.77 -15.27
C ALA A 525 18.69 10.02 -13.97
N ALA A 526 17.79 9.16 -13.50
CA ALA A 526 17.90 8.46 -12.23
C ALA A 526 18.64 7.12 -12.32
N LEU A 527 18.46 6.37 -13.41
CA LEU A 527 19.08 5.05 -13.57
C LEU A 527 20.61 5.12 -13.57
N ASP A 528 21.26 4.03 -13.15
CA ASP A 528 22.72 3.99 -13.00
C ASP A 528 23.44 4.09 -14.35
N TYR A 529 22.93 3.37 -15.34
CA TYR A 529 23.38 3.50 -16.72
C TYR A 529 22.38 4.37 -17.48
N SER A 530 22.86 5.45 -18.02
CA SER A 530 22.04 6.47 -18.69
C SER A 530 22.73 6.92 -19.97
N PRO A 531 22.00 7.05 -21.09
CA PRO A 531 22.55 7.59 -22.32
C PRO A 531 22.79 9.11 -22.26
N LEU A 532 22.28 9.78 -21.21
CA LEU A 532 22.39 11.22 -21.03
C LEU A 532 23.69 11.62 -20.33
N ASN A 533 24.31 12.69 -20.80
CA ASN A 533 25.39 13.34 -20.07
C ASN A 533 24.87 14.18 -18.89
N THR A 534 25.79 14.67 -18.05
CA THR A 534 25.42 15.42 -16.82
C THR A 534 24.57 16.67 -17.10
N ARG A 535 24.84 17.41 -18.18
CA ARG A 535 24.09 18.61 -18.56
C ARG A 535 22.66 18.25 -18.97
N GLN A 536 22.49 17.18 -19.74
CA GLN A 536 21.19 16.68 -20.18
C GLN A 536 20.37 16.13 -19.01
N LYS A 537 20.98 15.37 -18.10
CA LYS A 537 20.34 14.92 -16.85
C LYS A 537 19.87 16.10 -16.01
N LYS A 538 20.70 17.16 -15.92
CA LYS A 538 20.31 18.38 -15.21
C LYS A 538 19.10 19.05 -15.84
N GLY A 539 19.03 19.14 -17.18
CA GLY A 539 17.87 19.69 -17.90
C GLY A 539 16.58 18.92 -17.59
N VAL A 540 16.64 17.58 -17.54
CA VAL A 540 15.51 16.73 -17.16
C VAL A 540 15.07 16.99 -15.71
N VAL A 541 16.02 17.06 -14.78
CA VAL A 541 15.69 17.33 -13.36
C VAL A 541 15.12 18.73 -13.19
N ASP A 542 15.68 19.74 -13.86
CA ASP A 542 15.23 21.13 -13.76
C ASP A 542 13.77 21.30 -14.23
N ILE A 543 13.38 20.68 -15.35
CA ILE A 543 11.99 20.73 -15.84
C ILE A 543 11.03 19.99 -14.93
N CYS A 544 11.42 18.81 -14.42
CA CYS A 544 10.62 18.07 -13.44
C CYS A 544 10.42 18.89 -12.15
N THR A 545 11.46 19.54 -11.65
CA THR A 545 11.40 20.43 -10.49
C THR A 545 10.42 21.57 -10.72
N LYS A 546 10.53 22.23 -11.87
CA LYS A 546 9.77 23.42 -12.20
C LYS A 546 8.28 23.16 -12.42
N GLU A 547 7.92 22.04 -13.05
CA GLU A 547 6.57 21.82 -13.54
C GLU A 547 5.84 20.65 -12.85
N LEU A 548 6.57 19.66 -12.34
CA LEU A 548 5.97 18.43 -11.84
C LEU A 548 6.06 18.26 -10.32
N LEU A 549 7.10 18.79 -9.68
CA LEU A 549 7.34 18.57 -8.26
C LEU A 549 6.25 19.18 -7.40
N THR A 550 5.73 18.39 -6.45
CA THR A 550 4.78 18.78 -5.41
C THR A 550 5.28 18.28 -4.05
N PRO A 551 4.70 18.74 -2.93
CA PRO A 551 5.02 18.17 -1.61
C PRO A 551 4.67 16.67 -1.47
N LYS A 552 3.89 16.11 -2.41
CA LYS A 552 3.37 14.73 -2.36
C LYS A 552 3.84 13.87 -3.56
N GLY A 553 4.95 14.23 -4.18
CA GLY A 553 5.52 13.51 -5.32
C GLY A 553 5.49 14.30 -6.62
N LEU A 554 5.67 13.61 -7.76
CA LEU A 554 5.63 14.24 -9.07
C LEU A 554 4.23 14.15 -9.70
N ARG A 555 3.78 15.26 -10.30
CA ARG A 555 2.59 15.26 -11.16
C ARG A 555 2.82 14.37 -12.38
N SER A 556 1.79 13.65 -12.77
CA SER A 556 1.78 12.82 -13.98
C SER A 556 1.72 13.61 -15.29
N LEU A 557 1.37 14.90 -15.22
CA LEU A 557 1.34 15.83 -16.33
C LEU A 557 1.55 17.25 -15.80
N SER A 558 2.27 18.08 -16.57
CA SER A 558 2.45 19.50 -16.25
C SER A 558 1.12 20.26 -16.30
N PRO A 559 0.90 21.23 -15.37
CA PRO A 559 -0.25 22.14 -15.40
C PRO A 559 -0.34 22.98 -16.67
N LYS A 560 0.74 23.10 -17.43
CA LYS A 560 0.79 23.85 -18.69
C LYS A 560 0.39 23.04 -19.91
N SER A 561 0.26 21.72 -19.75
CA SER A 561 -0.11 20.82 -20.83
C SER A 561 -1.63 20.78 -21.04
N GLY A 562 -2.06 20.66 -22.28
CA GLY A 562 -3.46 20.39 -22.60
C GLY A 562 -3.94 19.09 -21.96
N GLY A 563 -5.17 19.06 -21.50
CA GLY A 563 -5.74 17.89 -20.82
C GLY A 563 -5.35 17.72 -19.35
N TYR A 564 -4.67 18.71 -18.74
CA TYR A 564 -4.35 18.69 -17.31
C TYR A 564 -5.62 18.56 -16.45
N ASN A 565 -5.67 17.48 -15.68
CA ASN A 565 -6.80 17.13 -14.79
C ASN A 565 -6.25 16.60 -13.47
N PRO A 566 -6.01 17.48 -12.48
CA PRO A 566 -5.27 17.15 -11.27
C PRO A 566 -6.09 16.44 -10.17
N ASN A 567 -7.43 16.40 -10.29
CA ASN A 567 -8.29 15.95 -9.20
C ASN A 567 -8.82 14.54 -9.46
N TYR A 568 -8.46 13.59 -8.60
CA TYR A 568 -8.91 12.20 -8.68
C TYR A 568 -10.21 11.99 -7.89
N VAL A 569 -11.32 12.47 -8.45
CA VAL A 569 -12.62 12.52 -7.77
C VAL A 569 -13.77 12.10 -8.71
N GLY A 570 -14.92 11.80 -8.12
CA GLY A 570 -16.17 11.53 -8.85
C GLY A 570 -16.28 10.09 -9.35
N PRO A 571 -17.21 9.81 -10.30
CA PRO A 571 -17.43 8.50 -10.89
C PRO A 571 -16.20 7.91 -11.57
N GLN A 572 -16.20 6.59 -11.83
CA GLN A 572 -15.06 5.84 -12.36
C GLN A 572 -14.46 6.51 -13.61
N THR A 573 -15.28 6.84 -14.61
CA THR A 573 -14.79 7.46 -15.85
C THR A 573 -14.06 8.77 -15.63
N GLN A 574 -14.54 9.62 -14.70
CA GLN A 574 -13.88 10.89 -14.39
C GLN A 574 -12.51 10.64 -13.71
N ARG A 575 -12.46 9.67 -12.81
CA ARG A 575 -11.20 9.27 -12.17
C ARG A 575 -10.21 8.67 -13.17
N ASP A 576 -10.68 7.84 -14.09
CA ASP A 576 -9.83 7.23 -15.13
C ASP A 576 -9.17 8.30 -16.01
N TYR A 577 -9.91 9.34 -16.38
CA TYR A 577 -9.34 10.48 -17.13
C TYR A 577 -8.39 11.35 -16.29
N ALA A 578 -8.49 11.36 -14.98
CA ALA A 578 -7.59 12.14 -14.12
C ALA A 578 -6.32 11.37 -13.72
N TYR A 579 -6.39 10.05 -13.70
CA TYR A 579 -5.42 9.17 -13.01
C TYR A 579 -3.97 9.38 -13.41
N HIS A 580 -3.68 9.71 -14.68
CA HIS A 580 -2.34 10.02 -15.18
C HIS A 580 -2.29 11.36 -15.94
N GLN A 581 -3.19 12.29 -15.62
CA GLN A 581 -3.32 13.57 -16.31
C GLN A 581 -3.12 14.79 -15.39
N GLY A 582 -2.32 14.62 -14.33
CA GLY A 582 -2.00 15.74 -13.44
C GLY A 582 -1.99 15.40 -11.97
N THR A 583 -2.49 14.23 -11.56
CA THR A 583 -2.36 13.70 -10.20
C THR A 583 -0.89 13.53 -9.81
N ALA A 584 -0.58 13.63 -8.50
CA ALA A 584 0.78 13.50 -7.99
C ALA A 584 1.03 12.08 -7.44
N TRP A 585 2.19 11.53 -7.76
CA TRP A 585 2.58 10.16 -7.44
C TRP A 585 3.85 10.14 -6.58
N PRO A 586 3.78 9.68 -5.33
CA PRO A 586 4.92 9.63 -4.41
C PRO A 586 6.07 8.76 -4.88
N TRP A 587 5.82 7.60 -5.51
CA TRP A 587 6.89 6.69 -5.93
C TRP A 587 7.86 7.31 -6.94
N LEU A 588 7.37 8.19 -7.80
CA LEU A 588 8.20 8.92 -8.74
C LEU A 588 9.19 9.87 -8.05
N ALA A 589 8.84 10.34 -6.85
CA ALA A 589 9.73 11.16 -6.06
C ALA A 589 11.02 10.42 -5.67
N GLY A 590 10.96 9.10 -5.44
CA GLY A 590 12.15 8.30 -5.15
C GLY A 590 13.18 8.36 -6.29
N PHE A 591 12.75 8.18 -7.52
CA PHE A 591 13.62 8.32 -8.70
C PHE A 591 14.07 9.77 -8.92
N TYR A 592 13.19 10.74 -8.70
CA TYR A 592 13.54 12.15 -8.78
C TYR A 592 14.63 12.51 -7.76
N PHE A 593 14.50 12.08 -6.51
CA PHE A 593 15.50 12.34 -5.48
C PHE A 593 16.83 11.62 -5.78
N GLU A 594 16.80 10.41 -6.32
CA GLU A 594 18.01 9.71 -6.78
C GLU A 594 18.72 10.50 -7.89
N ALA A 595 17.99 10.97 -8.91
CA ALA A 595 18.53 11.81 -9.96
C ALA A 595 19.11 13.13 -9.41
N TYR A 596 18.39 13.75 -8.49
CA TYR A 596 18.81 14.99 -7.83
C TYR A 596 20.11 14.79 -7.02
N LEU A 597 20.20 13.68 -6.25
CA LEU A 597 21.42 13.29 -5.53
C LEU A 597 22.62 13.06 -6.48
N LYS A 598 22.40 12.40 -7.62
CA LYS A 598 23.46 12.14 -8.62
C LYS A 598 24.03 13.44 -9.19
N ILE A 599 23.22 14.48 -9.32
CA ILE A 599 23.63 15.79 -9.89
C ILE A 599 24.24 16.70 -8.82
N TYR A 600 23.54 16.88 -7.71
CA TYR A 600 23.86 17.89 -6.69
C TYR A 600 24.65 17.36 -5.49
N LYS A 601 24.84 16.03 -5.39
CA LYS A 601 25.63 15.36 -4.33
C LYS A 601 25.21 15.83 -2.93
N MET A 602 26.15 16.18 -2.08
CA MET A 602 25.88 16.62 -0.70
C MET A 602 24.96 17.84 -0.60
N SER A 603 24.94 18.72 -1.60
CA SER A 603 24.06 19.89 -1.59
C SER A 603 22.57 19.53 -1.81
N ALA A 604 22.28 18.30 -2.22
CA ALA A 604 20.91 17.81 -2.37
C ALA A 604 20.24 17.46 -1.05
N LEU A 605 20.99 17.12 0.00
CA LEU A 605 20.46 16.50 1.23
C LEU A 605 19.36 17.34 1.87
N GLY A 606 19.65 18.60 2.21
CA GLY A 606 18.67 19.47 2.85
C GLY A 606 17.43 19.77 2.00
N PHE A 607 17.52 19.68 0.68
CA PHE A 607 16.37 19.80 -0.20
C PHE A 607 15.47 18.57 -0.10
N ILE A 608 16.05 17.37 -0.15
CA ILE A 608 15.30 16.12 -0.08
C ILE A 608 14.69 15.93 1.30
N GLU A 609 15.44 16.19 2.38
CA GLU A 609 14.93 16.13 3.76
C GLU A 609 13.69 17.00 3.96
N ARG A 610 13.68 18.22 3.41
CA ARG A 610 12.50 19.11 3.47
C ARG A 610 11.28 18.53 2.74
N HIS A 611 11.49 17.82 1.63
CA HIS A 611 10.38 17.18 0.92
C HIS A 611 9.86 15.95 1.66
N LEU A 612 10.72 15.22 2.38
CA LEU A 612 10.31 14.09 3.20
C LEU A 612 9.38 14.50 4.36
N ILE A 613 9.48 15.74 4.87
CA ILE A 613 8.54 16.28 5.87
C ILE A 613 7.09 16.21 5.35
N GLY A 614 6.85 16.48 4.06
CA GLY A 614 5.53 16.36 3.46
C GLY A 614 4.95 14.95 3.51
N PHE A 615 5.80 13.92 3.49
CA PHE A 615 5.39 12.52 3.66
C PHE A 615 5.30 12.10 5.12
N GLU A 616 6.08 12.70 6.01
CA GLU A 616 5.95 12.49 7.45
C GLU A 616 4.59 12.98 7.97
N ASP A 617 4.13 14.15 7.53
CA ASP A 617 2.80 14.67 7.84
C ASP A 617 1.68 13.70 7.39
N GLU A 618 1.92 12.91 6.34
CA GLU A 618 0.96 11.93 5.83
C GLU A 618 0.70 10.79 6.81
N MET A 619 1.64 10.47 7.69
CA MET A 619 1.48 9.40 8.70
C MET A 619 0.28 9.60 9.62
N THR A 620 -0.24 10.82 9.71
CA THR A 620 -1.39 11.17 10.56
C THR A 620 -2.65 11.58 9.75
N SER A 621 -2.63 11.48 8.42
CA SER A 621 -3.67 12.09 7.56
C SER A 621 -4.66 11.07 6.98
N HIS A 622 -4.27 10.21 6.05
CA HIS A 622 -5.18 9.31 5.32
C HIS A 622 -5.16 7.89 5.87
N CYS A 623 -4.12 7.12 5.56
CA CYS A 623 -3.87 5.84 6.22
C CYS A 623 -2.83 6.04 7.31
N ILE A 624 -3.25 5.89 8.55
CA ILE A 624 -2.38 6.14 9.70
C ILE A 624 -1.15 5.23 9.66
N GLY A 625 0.03 5.85 9.55
CA GLY A 625 1.32 5.17 9.44
C GLY A 625 1.64 4.60 8.06
N SER A 626 0.97 5.06 6.98
CA SER A 626 1.23 4.62 5.60
C SER A 626 1.03 5.75 4.58
N ILE A 627 1.23 5.47 3.30
CA ILE A 627 1.11 6.42 2.20
C ILE A 627 0.05 5.90 1.22
N PRO A 628 -0.99 6.71 0.88
CA PRO A 628 -2.03 6.32 -0.07
C PRO A 628 -1.49 6.26 -1.51
N GLU A 629 -2.33 5.76 -2.43
CA GLU A 629 -1.96 5.48 -3.82
C GLU A 629 -1.55 6.73 -4.61
N VAL A 630 -2.34 7.77 -4.55
CA VAL A 630 -2.21 8.94 -5.39
C VAL A 630 -2.70 10.19 -4.66
N PHE A 631 -2.23 11.35 -5.06
CA PHE A 631 -2.67 12.64 -4.53
C PHE A 631 -3.24 13.51 -5.63
N ASP A 632 -4.21 14.37 -5.28
CA ASP A 632 -4.61 15.45 -6.16
C ASP A 632 -3.37 16.29 -6.52
N GLY A 633 -3.23 16.71 -7.77
CA GLY A 633 -2.03 17.42 -8.24
C GLY A 633 -1.99 18.90 -7.87
N ASN A 634 -3.10 19.45 -7.32
CA ASN A 634 -3.21 20.83 -6.86
C ASN A 634 -3.47 20.89 -5.34
N PRO A 635 -3.12 21.99 -4.67
CA PRO A 635 -3.45 22.18 -3.26
C PRO A 635 -4.95 21.95 -2.98
N PRO A 636 -5.27 21.30 -1.85
CA PRO A 636 -4.41 20.93 -0.72
C PRO A 636 -3.68 19.58 -0.89
N PHE A 637 -3.53 19.03 -2.10
CA PHE A 637 -2.85 17.76 -2.39
C PHE A 637 -3.45 16.59 -1.59
N LYS A 638 -4.75 16.42 -1.69
CA LYS A 638 -5.50 15.42 -0.93
C LYS A 638 -5.17 14.00 -1.42
N GLY A 639 -4.88 13.09 -0.49
CA GLY A 639 -4.67 11.67 -0.78
C GLY A 639 -5.94 10.99 -1.29
N ARG A 640 -5.78 10.09 -2.26
CA ARG A 640 -6.85 9.42 -2.99
C ARG A 640 -6.49 7.97 -3.28
N GLY A 641 -7.46 7.25 -3.82
CA GLY A 641 -7.27 5.87 -4.27
C GLY A 641 -7.19 4.87 -3.13
N ALA A 642 -6.33 3.87 -3.27
CA ALA A 642 -6.06 2.86 -2.25
C ALA A 642 -5.45 3.51 -1.00
N VAL A 643 -5.85 3.01 0.17
CA VAL A 643 -5.45 3.62 1.44
C VAL A 643 -3.95 3.48 1.71
N SER A 644 -3.34 2.41 1.19
CA SER A 644 -1.90 2.13 1.33
C SER A 644 -1.38 1.51 0.03
N PHE A 645 -0.27 2.03 -0.49
CA PHE A 645 0.25 1.65 -1.81
C PHE A 645 1.73 1.30 -1.78
N ALA A 646 2.07 0.11 -2.28
CA ALA A 646 3.39 -0.52 -2.13
C ALA A 646 4.52 0.30 -2.76
N MET A 647 4.39 0.73 -4.02
CA MET A 647 5.42 1.51 -4.69
C MET A 647 5.73 2.83 -3.97
N ASN A 648 4.71 3.49 -3.41
CA ASN A 648 4.91 4.76 -2.70
C ASN A 648 5.71 4.57 -1.42
N VAL A 649 5.33 3.58 -0.60
CA VAL A 649 6.07 3.24 0.62
C VAL A 649 7.49 2.80 0.28
N ALA A 650 7.65 1.95 -0.73
CA ALA A 650 8.93 1.42 -1.18
C ALA A 650 9.91 2.52 -1.60
N GLU A 651 9.48 3.46 -2.43
CA GLU A 651 10.37 4.47 -3.00
C GLU A 651 10.73 5.57 -1.98
N ILE A 652 9.83 5.90 -1.06
CA ILE A 652 10.18 6.78 0.06
C ILE A 652 11.15 6.07 1.02
N GLN A 653 10.95 4.78 1.29
CA GLN A 653 11.88 3.97 2.09
C GLN A 653 13.27 3.86 1.41
N ARG A 654 13.30 3.62 0.09
CA ARG A 654 14.54 3.61 -0.70
C ARG A 654 15.24 4.98 -0.68
N THR A 655 14.48 6.07 -0.68
CA THR A 655 15.04 7.44 -0.52
C THR A 655 15.75 7.58 0.83
N LEU A 656 15.15 7.15 1.93
CA LEU A 656 15.79 7.16 3.24
C LEU A 656 17.09 6.33 3.27
N TYR A 657 17.09 5.17 2.61
CA TYR A 657 18.29 4.35 2.44
C TYR A 657 19.38 5.11 1.64
N LEU A 658 19.03 5.74 0.52
CA LEU A 658 19.97 6.51 -0.28
C LEU A 658 20.58 7.67 0.52
N LEU A 659 19.78 8.41 1.28
CA LEU A 659 20.27 9.49 2.14
C LEU A 659 21.25 8.97 3.20
N SER A 660 20.99 7.80 3.79
CA SER A 660 21.88 7.22 4.79
C SER A 660 23.30 6.94 4.27
N LYS A 661 23.44 6.70 2.94
CA LYS A 661 24.77 6.50 2.31
C LYS A 661 25.57 7.79 2.10
N TYR A 662 24.94 8.95 2.21
CA TYR A 662 25.59 10.26 2.09
C TYR A 662 25.91 10.90 3.46
N ASN A 663 25.38 10.38 4.53
CA ASN A 663 25.58 10.93 5.89
C ASN A 663 26.81 10.33 6.61
N TYR A 664 27.66 9.55 5.92
CA TYR A 664 28.89 8.97 6.47
C TYR A 664 30.14 9.57 5.86
#